data_6d27115028ab16fd2c6885dd11a8a4cf
#
_entry.id   6d27115028ab16fd2c6885dd11a8a4cf
#
_cell.length_a   1.000
_cell.length_b   1.000
_cell.length_c   1.000
_cell.angle_alpha   90.00
_cell.angle_beta   90.00
_cell.angle_gamma   90.00
#
_symmetry.space_group_name_H-M   'P 1'
#
loop_
_entity.id
_entity.type
_entity.pdbx_description
1 polymer ?
#
loop_
_entity_poly.entity_id
_entity_poly.type
_entity_poly.pdbx_seq_one_letter_code
_entity_poly.pdbx_strand_id
1 'polypeptide(L)'
;MPGHKHFQETDHAAMPTLSSPSLSVRDLTRSLAASLLSPETGDAVPRDVAIGLFRRHLARFQASVREEFEAHRLHGASAAKQLAHYTDGMIRTLVDFTMAHALDFAPGSGRPVLAVAATGGYGRGMLAPFSDIDLLFLTPDEPSADVSRVVEYILYFLWDLGLKVGHATRSIPQCIAEAEADTTVRTTLLDARLLAGDDALFAMFEARYIVACVEAGAARFITDKRKERTARHHRFGDSPYLVEPNVKEGRGGLRDLQTLYWMCRYTFGTRHVSDLLAPGFSSLGLLTEQEAKRARRSWNFLWSVRLHLHYISGRAEERLTFDVQPVVGARMGYTRHGRQVGVERFMRHYFLTVREVMRLTHVLEPAVMRQALGPTANAPQADAAMRDAGFTVLDGQILPERGTSFDAEPIQMMRLLEWARTRKLPIHPLAMHKLIRWERRAASLRGNPEAARIFLDLLCGAPPERAPRPAPAADGAGTPREEAPSFHATAEDRRQGNAYWLHIMNETGIMGRLMPDWSRIVGQMQFDTYHVFTVDEHTIEAIRIFGRIEHGAMADEIPLAYDLARNLQSRRALYMAILLHDVAKGRGGDHSELGSEIALEVCPEMGLTGEETETVSWLVLHHLLLSQTAFQRDIDDPKTILDLADTIQSPERLRLLLLLTIVDMRAVSPRVWNAWKATLLHELYMRVAEVLEGGLATTERDVRVARAKDAVGEILAEDGFTPGESEHFLGLGYGSYWLSFDQDTHARHALLIRESERRDSPLTVETQPLPTRGVTEVTIYTADHPGLFSRIAGALAIAGASIVDARIHTLINGMALDTFWIQDASGEAFEEPHQLARLSALVEQTLSGRMDIAREIGGIGRMRHGRRMRAIHVPPRVVIDNRASNSYTVIEVNGRDRPGLLHDVTQAISDHKLQIASAHITTYGVRAVDVFYVKDLFGLKITDEHRLTEIREALIHGLRQAEEAATSDVEVPPVETLSI
;
A
#
# COMPACT_ATOMS: atom_id res chain seq x y z
N MET A 1 -13.25 -37.58 19.94
CA MET A 1 -13.91 -38.15 18.78
C MET A 1 -15.23 -37.48 18.54
N PRO A 2 -15.53 -36.94 17.35
CA PRO A 2 -15.62 -37.51 16.01
C PRO A 2 -14.93 -36.61 14.96
N GLY A 3 -14.44 -37.04 13.87
CA GLY A 3 -14.95 -37.67 12.71
C GLY A 3 -14.35 -36.94 11.49
N HIS A 4 -13.19 -37.42 10.95
CA HIS A 4 -12.64 -36.97 9.68
C HIS A 4 -13.66 -37.22 8.55
N LYS A 5 -14.17 -36.17 7.92
CA LYS A 5 -14.82 -36.26 6.61
C LYS A 5 -13.77 -36.08 5.52
N HIS A 6 -13.47 -37.19 4.85
CA HIS A 6 -12.85 -37.26 3.55
C HIS A 6 -13.69 -36.46 2.55
N PHE A 7 -13.11 -35.49 1.91
CA PHE A 7 -13.63 -34.96 0.65
C PHE A 7 -13.23 -35.95 -0.46
N GLN A 8 -14.20 -36.77 -0.87
CA GLN A 8 -14.13 -37.52 -2.10
C GLN A 8 -14.10 -36.57 -3.29
N GLU A 9 -13.16 -36.80 -4.18
CA GLU A 9 -13.19 -36.32 -5.55
C GLU A 9 -14.47 -36.84 -6.22
N THR A 10 -15.44 -35.95 -6.41
CA THR A 10 -16.58 -36.29 -7.28
C THR A 10 -16.12 -36.17 -8.73
N ASP A 11 -16.20 -37.29 -9.42
CA ASP A 11 -16.16 -37.44 -10.87
C ASP A 11 -16.97 -36.34 -11.55
N HIS A 12 -16.31 -35.58 -12.41
CA HIS A 12 -16.97 -34.71 -13.36
C HIS A 12 -17.68 -35.58 -14.41
N ALA A 13 -18.97 -35.81 -14.19
CA ALA A 13 -19.85 -36.27 -15.24
C ALA A 13 -19.80 -35.29 -16.42
N ALA A 14 -19.51 -35.80 -17.59
CA ALA A 14 -19.44 -35.09 -18.85
C ALA A 14 -20.78 -34.39 -19.14
N MET A 15 -20.79 -33.04 -19.09
CA MET A 15 -21.85 -32.27 -19.74
C MET A 15 -21.63 -32.30 -21.28
N PRO A 16 -22.69 -32.33 -22.07
CA PRO A 16 -22.56 -32.40 -23.51
C PRO A 16 -21.98 -31.09 -24.06
N THR A 17 -20.83 -31.21 -24.71
CA THR A 17 -20.14 -30.16 -25.43
C THR A 17 -20.96 -29.71 -26.64
N LEU A 18 -21.62 -28.58 -26.55
CA LEU A 18 -21.87 -27.70 -27.69
C LEU A 18 -20.52 -27.02 -28.04
N SER A 19 -19.66 -27.75 -28.71
CA SER A 19 -18.42 -27.23 -29.26
C SER A 19 -18.70 -26.39 -30.49
N SER A 20 -18.73 -25.06 -30.30
CA SER A 20 -18.25 -24.20 -31.40
C SER A 20 -16.80 -24.64 -31.70
N PRO A 21 -16.42 -24.94 -32.96
CA PRO A 21 -15.08 -25.41 -33.26
C PRO A 21 -14.10 -24.33 -32.81
N SER A 22 -13.30 -24.62 -31.75
CA SER A 22 -12.17 -23.79 -31.36
C SER A 22 -11.29 -23.62 -32.61
N LEU A 23 -11.24 -22.41 -33.15
CA LEU A 23 -10.40 -22.09 -34.31
C LEU A 23 -8.95 -22.35 -33.91
N SER A 24 -8.39 -23.45 -34.44
CA SER A 24 -7.00 -23.77 -34.20
C SER A 24 -6.13 -22.63 -34.73
N VAL A 25 -5.10 -22.21 -33.95
CA VAL A 25 -4.09 -21.27 -34.44
C VAL A 25 -3.55 -21.64 -35.83
N ARG A 26 -3.33 -22.95 -36.08
CA ARG A 26 -2.87 -23.45 -37.37
C ARG A 26 -3.86 -23.21 -38.49
N ASP A 27 -5.15 -23.33 -38.24
CA ASP A 27 -6.18 -23.16 -39.24
C ASP A 27 -6.37 -21.71 -39.64
N LEU A 28 -6.31 -20.78 -38.65
CA LEU A 28 -6.34 -19.34 -38.89
C LEU A 28 -5.11 -18.87 -39.68
N THR A 29 -3.91 -19.31 -39.26
CA THR A 29 -2.67 -18.97 -39.95
C THR A 29 -2.66 -19.52 -41.40
N ARG A 30 -3.13 -20.77 -41.57
CA ARG A 30 -3.26 -21.39 -42.88
C ARG A 30 -4.27 -20.66 -43.76
N SER A 31 -5.43 -20.29 -43.23
CA SER A 31 -6.45 -19.50 -43.91
C SER A 31 -5.93 -18.15 -44.35
N LEU A 32 -5.16 -17.46 -43.49
CA LEU A 32 -4.53 -16.20 -43.84
C LEU A 32 -3.50 -16.37 -44.96
N ALA A 33 -2.61 -17.35 -44.82
CA ALA A 33 -1.62 -17.67 -45.85
C ALA A 33 -2.27 -18.01 -47.21
N ALA A 34 -3.31 -18.86 -47.18
CA ALA A 34 -4.04 -19.23 -48.39
C ALA A 34 -4.70 -18.03 -49.10
N SER A 35 -5.22 -17.08 -48.32
CA SER A 35 -5.85 -15.87 -48.85
C SER A 35 -4.87 -14.89 -49.51
N LEU A 36 -3.58 -14.95 -49.09
CA LEU A 36 -2.53 -14.05 -49.58
C LEU A 36 -1.65 -14.66 -50.69
N LEU A 37 -1.44 -15.98 -50.62
CA LEU A 37 -0.46 -16.68 -51.48
C LEU A 37 -1.06 -17.54 -52.59
N SER A 38 -2.38 -17.60 -52.71
CA SER A 38 -3.08 -18.36 -53.75
C SER A 38 -4.05 -17.44 -54.56
N PRO A 39 -3.55 -16.56 -55.39
CA PRO A 39 -4.41 -15.72 -56.20
C PRO A 39 -5.00 -16.53 -57.36
N GLU A 40 -6.30 -16.60 -57.45
CA GLU A 40 -7.01 -17.21 -58.62
C GLU A 40 -6.72 -16.42 -59.93
N THR A 41 -6.14 -15.22 -59.82
CA THR A 41 -5.91 -14.26 -60.90
C THR A 41 -4.43 -14.05 -61.26
N GLY A 42 -3.47 -14.55 -60.49
CA GLY A 42 -2.04 -14.38 -60.78
C GLY A 42 -1.45 -12.96 -60.43
N ASP A 43 -2.27 -12.04 -59.98
CA ASP A 43 -1.83 -10.70 -59.60
C ASP A 43 -1.45 -10.65 -58.08
N ALA A 44 -0.43 -9.86 -57.74
CA ALA A 44 -0.04 -9.60 -56.37
C ALA A 44 -1.17 -8.91 -55.57
N VAL A 45 -1.49 -9.40 -54.40
CA VAL A 45 -2.52 -8.79 -53.55
C VAL A 45 -2.08 -7.37 -53.15
N PRO A 46 -2.89 -6.31 -53.38
CA PRO A 46 -2.54 -4.96 -52.98
C PRO A 46 -2.30 -4.82 -51.46
N ARG A 47 -1.37 -3.98 -51.09
CA ARG A 47 -0.92 -3.81 -49.67
C ARG A 47 -2.06 -3.46 -48.72
N ASP A 48 -2.99 -2.58 -49.11
CA ASP A 48 -4.17 -2.18 -48.34
C ASP A 48 -5.15 -3.36 -48.09
N VAL A 49 -5.34 -4.18 -49.10
CA VAL A 49 -6.15 -5.42 -48.99
C VAL A 49 -5.48 -6.42 -48.05
N ALA A 50 -4.16 -6.59 -48.17
CA ALA A 50 -3.39 -7.44 -47.27
C ALA A 50 -3.48 -6.96 -45.83
N ILE A 51 -3.31 -5.65 -45.56
CA ILE A 51 -3.47 -5.05 -44.22
C ILE A 51 -4.89 -5.32 -43.70
N GLY A 52 -5.92 -5.15 -44.52
CA GLY A 52 -7.30 -5.45 -44.16
C GLY A 52 -7.55 -6.91 -43.77
N LEU A 53 -6.91 -7.85 -44.46
CA LEU A 53 -6.96 -9.28 -44.12
C LEU A 53 -6.29 -9.58 -42.78
N PHE A 54 -5.04 -9.15 -42.62
CA PHE A 54 -4.30 -9.35 -41.36
C PHE A 54 -5.03 -8.75 -40.17
N ARG A 55 -5.59 -7.55 -40.28
CA ARG A 55 -6.34 -6.88 -39.21
C ARG A 55 -7.56 -7.68 -38.80
N ARG A 56 -8.37 -8.20 -39.77
CA ARG A 56 -9.55 -9.02 -39.43
C ARG A 56 -9.15 -10.32 -38.76
N HIS A 57 -8.11 -10.99 -39.20
CA HIS A 57 -7.66 -12.24 -38.61
C HIS A 57 -7.09 -12.03 -37.19
N LEU A 58 -6.29 -10.96 -37.02
CA LEU A 58 -5.74 -10.59 -35.70
C LEU A 58 -6.87 -10.30 -34.69
N ALA A 59 -7.83 -9.47 -35.07
CA ALA A 59 -8.95 -9.12 -34.21
C ALA A 59 -9.79 -10.35 -33.84
N ARG A 60 -10.08 -11.23 -34.81
CA ARG A 60 -10.84 -12.47 -34.55
C ARG A 60 -10.12 -13.41 -33.60
N PHE A 61 -8.81 -13.57 -33.76
CA PHE A 61 -8.02 -14.42 -32.90
C PHE A 61 -7.90 -13.87 -31.50
N GLN A 62 -7.62 -12.57 -31.35
CA GLN A 62 -7.55 -11.91 -30.03
C GLN A 62 -8.89 -12.02 -29.29
N ALA A 63 -10.02 -11.84 -30.01
CA ALA A 63 -11.34 -12.02 -29.42
C ALA A 63 -11.59 -13.47 -28.96
N SER A 64 -11.20 -14.48 -29.76
CA SER A 64 -11.33 -15.89 -29.39
C SER A 64 -10.51 -16.27 -28.16
N VAL A 65 -9.23 -15.83 -28.09
CA VAL A 65 -8.39 -16.09 -26.91
C VAL A 65 -8.93 -15.40 -25.66
N ARG A 66 -9.43 -14.17 -25.82
CA ARG A 66 -10.06 -13.42 -24.73
C ARG A 66 -11.29 -14.16 -24.21
N GLU A 67 -12.19 -14.58 -25.10
CA GLU A 67 -13.41 -15.32 -24.72
C GLU A 67 -13.10 -16.62 -23.98
N GLU A 68 -12.16 -17.43 -24.49
CA GLU A 68 -11.76 -18.67 -23.81
C GLU A 68 -11.11 -18.42 -22.45
N PHE A 69 -10.33 -17.34 -22.34
CA PHE A 69 -9.69 -16.96 -21.10
C PHE A 69 -10.72 -16.43 -20.08
N GLU A 70 -11.61 -15.53 -20.47
CA GLU A 70 -12.66 -14.97 -19.60
C GLU A 70 -13.69 -16.03 -19.20
N ALA A 71 -13.91 -17.06 -20.04
CA ALA A 71 -14.73 -18.22 -19.72
C ALA A 71 -14.00 -19.29 -18.87
N HIS A 72 -12.79 -19.01 -18.37
CA HIS A 72 -11.95 -19.91 -17.57
C HIS A 72 -11.57 -21.26 -18.27
N ARG A 73 -11.69 -21.34 -19.59
CA ARG A 73 -11.23 -22.51 -20.37
C ARG A 73 -9.71 -22.51 -20.58
N LEU A 74 -9.08 -21.33 -20.49
CA LEU A 74 -7.63 -21.16 -20.57
C LEU A 74 -7.05 -20.57 -19.30
N HIS A 75 -5.92 -21.08 -18.85
CA HIS A 75 -5.10 -20.42 -17.83
C HIS A 75 -4.28 -19.27 -18.43
N GLY A 76 -3.93 -18.26 -17.63
CA GLY A 76 -3.23 -17.06 -18.11
C GLY A 76 -1.93 -17.34 -18.89
N ALA A 77 -1.09 -18.27 -18.39
CA ALA A 77 0.12 -18.67 -19.10
C ALA A 77 -0.17 -19.38 -20.44
N SER A 78 -1.27 -20.14 -20.53
CA SER A 78 -1.68 -20.80 -21.78
C SER A 78 -2.21 -19.78 -22.79
N ALA A 79 -3.00 -18.81 -22.35
CA ALA A 79 -3.47 -17.72 -23.21
C ALA A 79 -2.30 -16.87 -23.76
N ALA A 80 -1.32 -16.54 -22.89
CA ALA A 80 -0.13 -15.82 -23.31
C ALA A 80 0.72 -16.60 -24.34
N LYS A 81 0.81 -17.92 -24.22
CA LYS A 81 1.47 -18.78 -25.20
C LYS A 81 0.72 -18.83 -26.52
N GLN A 82 -0.61 -18.93 -26.49
CA GLN A 82 -1.42 -18.91 -27.71
C GLN A 82 -1.28 -17.59 -28.47
N LEU A 83 -1.29 -16.42 -27.75
CA LEU A 83 -1.06 -15.12 -28.34
C LEU A 83 0.31 -15.06 -29.04
N ALA A 84 1.37 -15.52 -28.38
CA ALA A 84 2.70 -15.56 -28.97
C ALA A 84 2.76 -16.48 -30.20
N HIS A 85 2.20 -17.67 -30.12
CA HIS A 85 2.23 -18.62 -31.22
C HIS A 85 1.42 -18.15 -32.46
N TYR A 86 0.29 -17.47 -32.24
CA TYR A 86 -0.44 -16.85 -33.33
C TYR A 86 0.37 -15.72 -33.98
N THR A 87 1.00 -14.88 -33.16
CA THR A 87 1.88 -13.81 -33.65
C THR A 87 3.05 -14.37 -34.47
N ASP A 88 3.61 -15.52 -34.06
CA ASP A 88 4.62 -16.25 -34.85
C ASP A 88 4.11 -16.58 -36.25
N GLY A 89 2.91 -17.18 -36.35
CA GLY A 89 2.30 -17.53 -37.63
C GLY A 89 2.02 -16.29 -38.48
N MET A 90 1.55 -15.23 -37.86
CA MET A 90 1.30 -13.95 -38.52
C MET A 90 2.60 -13.32 -39.08
N ILE A 91 3.68 -13.27 -38.30
CA ILE A 91 4.98 -12.74 -38.72
C ILE A 91 5.57 -13.61 -39.86
N ARG A 92 5.53 -14.93 -39.77
CA ARG A 92 5.98 -15.83 -40.80
C ARG A 92 5.23 -15.57 -42.10
N THR A 93 3.89 -15.50 -42.05
CA THR A 93 3.05 -15.20 -43.22
C THR A 93 3.38 -13.86 -43.83
N LEU A 94 3.66 -12.83 -43.02
CA LEU A 94 4.05 -11.51 -43.48
C LEU A 94 5.42 -11.52 -44.17
N VAL A 95 6.42 -12.24 -43.61
CA VAL A 95 7.76 -12.37 -44.19
C VAL A 95 7.64 -13.11 -45.53
N ASP A 96 6.90 -14.23 -45.58
CA ASP A 96 6.71 -15.00 -46.84
C ASP A 96 6.00 -14.16 -47.89
N PHE A 97 4.95 -13.40 -47.50
CA PHE A 97 4.25 -12.47 -48.40
C PHE A 97 5.18 -11.38 -48.95
N THR A 98 6.01 -10.78 -48.05
CA THR A 98 6.94 -9.72 -48.44
C THR A 98 7.97 -10.22 -49.44
N MET A 99 8.53 -11.41 -49.21
CA MET A 99 9.58 -12.03 -50.00
C MET A 99 9.08 -12.57 -51.34
N ALA A 100 7.82 -12.93 -51.44
CA ALA A 100 7.25 -13.58 -52.62
C ALA A 100 6.45 -12.61 -53.52
N HIS A 101 5.80 -11.59 -52.94
CA HIS A 101 4.76 -10.84 -53.66
C HIS A 101 4.82 -9.33 -53.46
N ALA A 102 5.36 -8.83 -52.37
CA ALA A 102 5.27 -7.42 -52.05
C ALA A 102 6.44 -6.55 -52.61
N LEU A 103 7.59 -7.16 -52.90
CA LEU A 103 8.76 -6.50 -53.37
C LEU A 103 9.33 -7.18 -54.63
N ASP A 104 9.67 -6.39 -55.64
CA ASP A 104 10.36 -6.86 -56.84
C ASP A 104 11.88 -6.86 -56.57
N PHE A 105 12.52 -8.00 -56.70
CA PHE A 105 13.98 -8.15 -56.62
C PHE A 105 14.58 -8.24 -58.01
N ALA A 106 15.81 -7.73 -58.18
CA ALA A 106 16.48 -7.72 -59.45
C ALA A 106 16.66 -9.15 -59.99
N PRO A 107 16.41 -9.44 -61.30
CA PRO A 107 16.61 -10.75 -61.85
C PRO A 107 18.06 -11.24 -61.63
N GLY A 108 18.22 -12.40 -60.95
CA GLY A 108 19.56 -12.96 -60.67
C GLY A 108 20.20 -12.56 -59.36
N SER A 109 19.59 -11.65 -58.54
CA SER A 109 20.14 -11.22 -57.24
C SER A 109 19.99 -12.26 -56.13
N GLY A 110 19.27 -13.34 -56.33
CA GLY A 110 18.96 -14.28 -55.26
C GLY A 110 17.99 -13.69 -54.20
N ARG A 111 17.45 -14.51 -53.32
CA ARG A 111 16.67 -14.02 -52.16
C ARG A 111 17.59 -13.34 -51.14
N PRO A 112 17.20 -12.15 -50.59
CA PRO A 112 17.96 -11.50 -49.51
C PRO A 112 18.17 -12.44 -48.33
N VAL A 113 19.42 -12.57 -47.86
CA VAL A 113 19.78 -13.37 -46.69
C VAL A 113 19.41 -12.58 -45.44
N LEU A 114 18.40 -13.03 -44.71
CA LEU A 114 17.86 -12.37 -43.55
C LEU A 114 17.24 -13.44 -42.64
N ALA A 115 17.47 -13.36 -41.33
CA ALA A 115 16.74 -14.13 -40.33
C ALA A 115 15.92 -13.18 -39.44
N VAL A 116 14.64 -13.44 -39.29
CA VAL A 116 13.74 -12.71 -38.41
C VAL A 116 13.51 -13.50 -37.13
N ALA A 117 13.92 -12.95 -36.02
CA ALA A 117 13.80 -13.61 -34.73
C ALA A 117 12.95 -12.80 -33.74
N ALA A 118 12.16 -13.49 -32.93
CA ALA A 118 11.51 -12.94 -31.73
C ALA A 118 12.54 -12.80 -30.61
N THR A 119 12.49 -11.69 -29.86
CA THR A 119 13.39 -11.45 -28.72
C THR A 119 12.60 -11.08 -27.46
N GLY A 120 13.26 -10.95 -26.31
CA GLY A 120 12.65 -10.51 -25.08
C GLY A 120 11.47 -11.38 -24.61
N GLY A 121 10.37 -10.74 -24.22
CA GLY A 121 9.13 -11.42 -23.80
C GLY A 121 8.53 -12.31 -24.90
N TYR A 122 8.53 -11.80 -26.10
CA TYR A 122 8.05 -12.50 -27.26
C TYR A 122 8.97 -13.67 -27.67
N GLY A 123 10.28 -13.51 -27.52
CA GLY A 123 11.25 -14.59 -27.74
C GLY A 123 11.03 -15.79 -26.81
N ARG A 124 10.61 -15.57 -25.57
CA ARG A 124 10.22 -16.65 -24.63
C ARG A 124 8.89 -17.34 -24.98
N GLY A 125 8.22 -16.95 -26.05
CA GLY A 125 6.94 -17.49 -26.46
C GLY A 125 5.78 -17.08 -25.55
N MET A 126 5.83 -15.88 -24.99
CA MET A 126 4.83 -15.35 -24.06
C MET A 126 4.49 -13.90 -24.41
N LEU A 127 3.23 -13.64 -24.77
CA LEU A 127 2.73 -12.28 -25.03
C LEU A 127 1.50 -11.98 -24.18
N ALA A 128 1.42 -10.75 -23.65
CA ALA A 128 0.18 -10.22 -23.15
C ALA A 128 -0.53 -9.40 -24.25
N PRO A 129 -1.85 -9.15 -24.14
CA PRO A 129 -2.65 -8.58 -25.26
C PRO A 129 -2.13 -7.27 -25.84
N PHE A 130 -1.51 -6.42 -25.03
CA PHE A 130 -1.00 -5.11 -25.43
C PHE A 130 0.50 -4.97 -25.22
N SER A 131 1.23 -6.09 -25.11
CA SER A 131 2.70 -6.08 -25.01
C SER A 131 3.32 -5.72 -26.36
N ASP A 132 4.50 -5.10 -26.30
CA ASP A 132 5.32 -4.85 -27.49
C ASP A 132 5.79 -6.17 -28.11
N ILE A 133 5.93 -6.19 -29.42
CA ILE A 133 6.49 -7.28 -30.22
C ILE A 133 7.94 -6.93 -30.52
N ASP A 134 8.87 -7.64 -29.86
CA ASP A 134 10.30 -7.38 -30.03
C ASP A 134 10.88 -8.28 -31.13
N LEU A 135 11.42 -7.68 -32.19
CA LEU A 135 11.99 -8.37 -33.37
C LEU A 135 13.47 -8.05 -33.54
N LEU A 136 14.24 -9.07 -33.82
CA LEU A 136 15.61 -8.96 -34.32
C LEU A 136 15.63 -9.36 -35.78
N PHE A 137 16.04 -8.46 -36.63
CA PHE A 137 16.40 -8.71 -38.03
C PHE A 137 17.90 -8.97 -38.10
N LEU A 138 18.26 -10.24 -38.16
CA LEU A 138 19.66 -10.67 -38.23
C LEU A 138 20.14 -10.69 -39.67
N THR A 139 21.22 -9.99 -39.96
CA THR A 139 21.78 -9.82 -41.32
C THR A 139 23.18 -10.38 -41.45
N PRO A 140 23.68 -10.66 -42.64
CA PRO A 140 25.10 -10.78 -42.89
C PRO A 140 25.87 -9.51 -42.51
N ASP A 141 27.21 -9.60 -42.44
CA ASP A 141 28.04 -8.46 -42.05
C ASP A 141 27.96 -7.32 -43.10
N GLU A 142 27.77 -7.65 -44.36
CA GLU A 142 27.50 -6.72 -45.45
C GLU A 142 26.12 -7.02 -46.07
N PRO A 143 25.05 -6.42 -45.57
CA PRO A 143 23.69 -6.66 -46.06
C PRO A 143 23.48 -5.99 -47.43
N SER A 144 22.76 -6.66 -48.32
CA SER A 144 22.31 -6.04 -49.57
C SER A 144 21.28 -4.94 -49.34
N ALA A 145 21.12 -4.01 -50.30
CA ALA A 145 20.09 -2.97 -50.22
C ALA A 145 18.66 -3.55 -50.11
N ASP A 146 18.42 -4.73 -50.63
CA ASP A 146 17.12 -5.41 -50.57
C ASP A 146 16.77 -5.87 -49.13
N VAL A 147 17.76 -6.16 -48.28
CA VAL A 147 17.52 -6.47 -46.86
C VAL A 147 16.85 -5.29 -46.15
N SER A 148 17.37 -4.07 -46.37
CA SER A 148 16.79 -2.85 -45.80
C SER A 148 15.35 -2.63 -46.27
N ARG A 149 15.07 -2.83 -47.58
CA ARG A 149 13.72 -2.73 -48.17
C ARG A 149 12.75 -3.72 -47.52
N VAL A 150 13.18 -4.97 -47.33
CA VAL A 150 12.35 -6.00 -46.67
C VAL A 150 12.06 -5.61 -45.21
N VAL A 151 13.05 -5.19 -44.44
CA VAL A 151 12.90 -4.78 -43.05
C VAL A 151 11.94 -3.60 -42.93
N GLU A 152 12.13 -2.56 -43.74
CA GLU A 152 11.25 -1.38 -43.73
C GLU A 152 9.81 -1.75 -44.08
N TYR A 153 9.60 -2.58 -45.12
CA TYR A 153 8.26 -3.02 -45.49
C TYR A 153 7.54 -3.74 -44.37
N ILE A 154 8.21 -4.70 -43.71
CA ILE A 154 7.65 -5.46 -42.60
C ILE A 154 7.32 -4.53 -41.44
N LEU A 155 8.19 -3.61 -41.05
CA LEU A 155 7.97 -2.68 -39.95
C LEU A 155 6.81 -1.74 -40.22
N TYR A 156 6.76 -1.09 -41.41
CA TYR A 156 5.64 -0.23 -41.77
C TYR A 156 4.31 -1.00 -41.82
N PHE A 157 4.33 -2.26 -42.29
CA PHE A 157 3.13 -3.08 -42.31
C PHE A 157 2.61 -3.38 -40.90
N LEU A 158 3.49 -3.72 -39.94
CA LEU A 158 3.13 -3.98 -38.57
C LEU A 158 2.63 -2.72 -37.85
N TRP A 159 3.21 -1.57 -38.10
CA TRP A 159 2.74 -0.29 -37.57
C TRP A 159 1.37 0.09 -38.16
N ASP A 160 1.12 -0.14 -39.43
CA ASP A 160 -0.21 0.06 -40.06
C ASP A 160 -1.27 -0.89 -39.47
N LEU A 161 -0.90 -2.05 -38.94
CA LEU A 161 -1.79 -2.92 -38.14
C LEU A 161 -2.11 -2.36 -36.74
N GLY A 162 -1.43 -1.30 -36.33
CA GLY A 162 -1.56 -0.72 -34.99
C GLY A 162 -0.76 -1.45 -33.92
N LEU A 163 0.20 -2.29 -34.28
CA LEU A 163 1.04 -3.04 -33.36
C LEU A 163 2.22 -2.20 -32.86
N LYS A 164 2.56 -2.33 -31.59
CA LYS A 164 3.78 -1.76 -31.04
C LYS A 164 4.92 -2.74 -31.25
N VAL A 165 5.92 -2.32 -32.02
CA VAL A 165 7.05 -3.15 -32.40
C VAL A 165 8.36 -2.50 -31.95
N GLY A 166 9.05 -3.20 -31.00
CA GLY A 166 10.47 -2.99 -30.73
C GLY A 166 11.30 -3.72 -31.81
N HIS A 167 12.31 -3.09 -32.37
CA HIS A 167 13.11 -3.78 -33.38
C HIS A 167 14.60 -3.42 -33.29
N ALA A 168 15.43 -4.33 -33.79
CA ALA A 168 16.84 -4.11 -34.03
C ALA A 168 17.24 -4.83 -35.33
N THR A 169 18.07 -4.19 -36.17
CA THR A 169 18.69 -4.80 -37.35
C THR A 169 20.19 -4.86 -37.13
N ARG A 170 20.77 -6.07 -37.01
CA ARG A 170 22.17 -6.26 -36.60
C ARG A 170 22.79 -7.46 -37.29
N SER A 171 24.10 -7.39 -37.55
CA SER A 171 24.90 -8.55 -37.89
C SER A 171 25.31 -9.34 -36.61
N ILE A 172 25.83 -10.54 -36.76
CA ILE A 172 26.26 -11.37 -35.63
C ILE A 172 27.34 -10.66 -34.77
N PRO A 173 28.39 -10.06 -35.31
CA PRO A 173 29.40 -9.31 -34.53
C PRO A 173 28.78 -8.15 -33.75
N GLN A 174 27.84 -7.41 -34.37
CA GLN A 174 27.14 -6.30 -33.71
C GLN A 174 26.28 -6.82 -32.51
N CYS A 175 25.57 -7.94 -32.70
CA CYS A 175 24.81 -8.54 -31.61
C CYS A 175 25.69 -8.91 -30.43
N ILE A 176 26.89 -9.47 -30.68
CA ILE A 176 27.83 -9.86 -29.60
C ILE A 176 28.39 -8.63 -28.91
N ALA A 177 28.87 -7.64 -29.66
CA ALA A 177 29.44 -6.41 -29.09
C ALA A 177 28.44 -5.66 -28.20
N GLU A 178 27.19 -5.52 -28.66
CA GLU A 178 26.13 -4.90 -27.87
C GLU A 178 25.76 -5.72 -26.63
N ALA A 179 25.75 -7.06 -26.72
CA ALA A 179 25.48 -7.94 -25.58
C ALA A 179 26.60 -7.89 -24.52
N GLU A 180 27.84 -7.63 -24.93
CA GLU A 180 28.96 -7.43 -24.01
C GLU A 180 28.88 -6.09 -23.28
N ALA A 181 28.41 -5.05 -23.97
CA ALA A 181 28.28 -3.70 -23.44
C ALA A 181 27.06 -3.52 -22.52
N ASP A 182 25.91 -4.12 -22.86
CA ASP A 182 24.64 -3.93 -22.15
C ASP A 182 24.02 -5.26 -21.70
N THR A 183 23.81 -5.41 -20.39
CA THR A 183 23.19 -6.60 -19.78
C THR A 183 21.71 -6.75 -20.19
N THR A 184 21.01 -5.68 -20.54
CA THR A 184 19.62 -5.75 -21.03
C THR A 184 19.58 -6.33 -22.43
N VAL A 185 20.46 -5.84 -23.33
CA VAL A 185 20.62 -6.40 -24.69
C VAL A 185 21.04 -7.86 -24.60
N ARG A 186 22.01 -8.18 -23.76
CA ARG A 186 22.44 -9.55 -23.50
C ARG A 186 21.27 -10.46 -23.11
N THR A 187 20.43 -9.99 -22.18
CA THR A 187 19.25 -10.74 -21.73
C THR A 187 18.21 -10.89 -22.85
N THR A 188 17.98 -9.86 -23.64
CA THR A 188 17.05 -9.85 -24.76
C THR A 188 17.46 -10.83 -25.85
N LEU A 189 18.75 -10.85 -26.21
CA LEU A 189 19.33 -11.78 -27.19
C LEU A 189 19.39 -13.23 -26.69
N LEU A 190 19.56 -13.44 -25.38
CA LEU A 190 19.46 -14.77 -24.78
C LEU A 190 18.12 -15.45 -25.06
N ASP A 191 17.03 -14.67 -25.16
CA ASP A 191 15.69 -15.16 -25.44
C ASP A 191 15.38 -15.22 -26.96
N ALA A 192 16.35 -14.92 -27.84
CA ALA A 192 16.13 -14.92 -29.27
C ALA A 192 15.64 -16.29 -29.78
N ARG A 193 14.64 -16.26 -30.65
CA ARG A 193 14.01 -17.45 -31.24
C ARG A 193 13.62 -17.17 -32.70
N LEU A 194 14.11 -17.99 -33.63
CA LEU A 194 13.84 -17.83 -35.05
C LEU A 194 12.33 -17.91 -35.35
N LEU A 195 11.84 -16.99 -36.11
CA LEU A 195 10.49 -16.95 -36.64
C LEU A 195 10.44 -17.35 -38.13
N ALA A 196 11.26 -16.71 -38.97
CA ALA A 196 11.29 -16.90 -40.39
C ALA A 196 12.67 -16.51 -40.99
N GLY A 197 12.96 -16.91 -42.20
CA GLY A 197 14.17 -16.51 -42.94
C GLY A 197 15.27 -17.56 -42.90
N ASP A 198 16.53 -17.16 -42.82
CA ASP A 198 17.68 -18.03 -42.99
C ASP A 198 18.05 -18.79 -41.67
N ASP A 199 17.73 -20.09 -41.62
CA ASP A 199 18.03 -20.97 -40.51
C ASP A 199 19.53 -21.09 -40.20
N ALA A 200 20.40 -21.10 -41.24
CA ALA A 200 21.85 -21.25 -41.08
C ALA A 200 22.47 -19.99 -40.43
N LEU A 201 22.03 -18.80 -40.84
CA LEU A 201 22.45 -17.54 -40.26
C LEU A 201 22.06 -17.47 -38.77
N PHE A 202 20.86 -17.88 -38.45
CA PHE A 202 20.40 -17.88 -37.06
C PHE A 202 21.11 -18.93 -36.20
N ALA A 203 21.32 -20.15 -36.72
CA ALA A 203 22.10 -21.17 -36.03
C ALA A 203 23.55 -20.72 -35.76
N MET A 204 24.19 -20.02 -36.71
CA MET A 204 25.50 -19.42 -36.53
C MET A 204 25.50 -18.33 -35.42
N PHE A 205 24.49 -17.51 -35.38
CA PHE A 205 24.28 -16.53 -34.30
C PHE A 205 24.20 -17.22 -32.95
N GLU A 206 23.32 -18.23 -32.80
CA GLU A 206 23.14 -18.96 -31.54
C GLU A 206 24.50 -19.55 -31.08
N ALA A 207 25.19 -20.24 -31.97
CA ALA A 207 26.47 -20.87 -31.64
C ALA A 207 27.53 -19.85 -31.17
N ARG A 208 27.70 -18.74 -31.93
CA ARG A 208 28.67 -17.69 -31.54
C ARG A 208 28.25 -16.95 -30.29
N TYR A 209 26.95 -16.68 -30.10
CA TYR A 209 26.43 -16.00 -28.91
C TYR A 209 26.64 -16.84 -27.65
N ILE A 210 26.40 -18.17 -27.72
CA ILE A 210 26.61 -19.07 -26.58
C ILE A 210 28.09 -19.04 -26.16
N VAL A 211 29.00 -19.17 -27.09
CA VAL A 211 30.46 -19.17 -26.78
C VAL A 211 30.90 -17.82 -26.22
N ALA A 212 30.56 -16.73 -26.87
CA ALA A 212 31.05 -15.41 -26.48
C ALA A 212 30.42 -14.86 -25.19
N CYS A 213 29.10 -15.07 -25.02
CA CYS A 213 28.35 -14.41 -23.97
C CYS A 213 27.97 -15.35 -22.80
N VAL A 214 27.63 -16.63 -23.08
CA VAL A 214 27.13 -17.53 -22.03
C VAL A 214 28.28 -18.28 -21.36
N GLU A 215 29.13 -18.96 -22.10
CA GLU A 215 30.21 -19.78 -21.52
C GLU A 215 31.29 -18.97 -20.85
N ALA A 216 31.63 -17.82 -21.41
CA ALA A 216 32.68 -16.93 -20.88
C ALA A 216 32.24 -16.02 -19.71
N GLY A 217 30.94 -15.89 -19.41
CA GLY A 217 30.45 -14.77 -18.59
C GLY A 217 29.40 -15.04 -17.52
N ALA A 218 29.14 -16.31 -17.13
CA ALA A 218 28.07 -16.63 -16.17
C ALA A 218 28.19 -15.88 -14.84
N ALA A 219 29.36 -15.83 -14.23
CA ALA A 219 29.58 -15.16 -12.96
C ALA A 219 29.28 -13.65 -13.00
N ARG A 220 29.78 -12.97 -14.06
CA ARG A 220 29.52 -11.54 -14.28
C ARG A 220 28.03 -11.29 -14.53
N PHE A 221 27.40 -12.07 -15.40
CA PHE A 221 25.98 -11.93 -15.71
C PHE A 221 25.10 -12.08 -14.46
N ILE A 222 25.33 -13.08 -13.63
CA ILE A 222 24.58 -13.30 -12.39
C ILE A 222 24.75 -12.11 -11.44
N THR A 223 25.98 -11.61 -11.29
CA THR A 223 26.26 -10.44 -10.44
C THR A 223 25.51 -9.20 -10.93
N ASP A 224 25.54 -8.93 -12.24
CA ASP A 224 24.88 -7.78 -12.86
C ASP A 224 23.33 -7.91 -12.76
N LYS A 225 22.80 -9.11 -12.97
CA LYS A 225 21.34 -9.36 -12.81
C LYS A 225 20.86 -9.22 -11.37
N ARG A 226 21.68 -9.54 -10.39
CA ARG A 226 21.34 -9.29 -8.97
C ARG A 226 21.31 -7.80 -8.67
N LYS A 227 22.29 -7.03 -9.17
CA LYS A 227 22.29 -5.56 -9.03
C LYS A 227 21.07 -4.93 -9.70
N GLU A 228 20.77 -5.32 -10.93
CA GLU A 228 19.59 -4.87 -11.67
C GLU A 228 18.28 -5.17 -10.89
N ARG A 229 18.14 -6.40 -10.37
CA ARG A 229 16.97 -6.78 -9.56
C ARG A 229 16.84 -5.93 -8.30
N THR A 230 17.93 -5.68 -7.59
CA THR A 230 17.92 -4.83 -6.39
C THR A 230 17.50 -3.40 -6.73
N ALA A 231 18.07 -2.80 -7.79
CA ALA A 231 17.70 -1.47 -8.24
C ALA A 231 16.24 -1.38 -8.71
N ARG A 232 15.74 -2.44 -9.36
CA ARG A 232 14.33 -2.54 -9.76
C ARG A 232 13.40 -2.62 -8.54
N HIS A 233 13.70 -3.47 -7.56
CA HIS A 233 12.91 -3.55 -6.32
C HIS A 233 12.84 -2.19 -5.64
N HIS A 234 13.94 -1.46 -5.55
CA HIS A 234 13.99 -0.11 -5.00
C HIS A 234 13.04 0.85 -5.72
N ARG A 235 13.04 0.82 -7.07
CA ARG A 235 12.16 1.67 -7.88
C ARG A 235 10.68 1.38 -7.69
N PHE A 236 10.32 0.13 -7.42
CA PHE A 236 8.94 -0.34 -7.28
C PHE A 236 8.48 -0.56 -5.83
N GLY A 237 9.20 0.01 -4.85
CA GLY A 237 8.76 0.14 -3.47
C GLY A 237 9.28 -0.91 -2.49
N ASP A 238 10.29 -1.70 -2.85
CA ASP A 238 11.03 -2.65 -2.00
C ASP A 238 10.20 -3.71 -1.24
N SER A 239 8.97 -3.42 -0.83
CA SER A 239 8.08 -4.38 -0.17
C SER A 239 7.28 -5.20 -1.18
N PRO A 240 7.19 -6.52 -1.00
CA PRO A 240 6.31 -7.37 -1.80
C PRO A 240 4.83 -7.24 -1.40
N TYR A 241 4.54 -6.56 -0.28
CA TYR A 241 3.23 -6.49 0.35
C TYR A 241 2.58 -5.11 0.23
N LEU A 242 2.98 -4.32 -0.77
CA LEU A 242 2.30 -3.08 -1.12
C LEU A 242 0.88 -3.37 -1.62
N VAL A 243 -0.10 -2.60 -1.15
CA VAL A 243 -1.51 -2.84 -1.48
C VAL A 243 -1.87 -2.53 -2.94
N GLU A 244 -1.07 -1.73 -3.65
CA GLU A 244 -1.18 -1.50 -5.10
C GLU A 244 0.08 -1.99 -5.85
N PRO A 245 0.31 -3.30 -5.95
CA PRO A 245 1.55 -3.85 -6.47
C PRO A 245 1.65 -3.77 -8.00
N ASN A 246 2.90 -3.74 -8.51
CA ASN A 246 3.18 -3.99 -9.92
C ASN A 246 3.38 -5.50 -10.13
N VAL A 247 2.48 -6.14 -10.87
CA VAL A 247 2.44 -7.60 -11.06
C VAL A 247 3.66 -8.15 -11.81
N LYS A 248 4.27 -7.32 -12.67
CA LYS A 248 5.43 -7.70 -13.48
C LYS A 248 6.75 -7.33 -12.82
N GLU A 249 6.93 -6.05 -12.47
CA GLU A 249 8.22 -5.51 -12.05
C GLU A 249 8.39 -5.44 -10.51
N GLY A 250 7.30 -5.52 -9.73
CA GLY A 250 7.33 -5.53 -8.27
C GLY A 250 8.07 -6.74 -7.71
N ARG A 251 8.50 -6.64 -6.45
CA ARG A 251 9.19 -7.72 -5.74
C ARG A 251 8.26 -8.94 -5.62
N GLY A 252 8.75 -10.12 -6.02
CA GLY A 252 7.95 -11.35 -6.12
C GLY A 252 7.02 -11.42 -7.34
N GLY A 253 7.11 -10.45 -8.28
CA GLY A 253 6.36 -10.44 -9.52
C GLY A 253 6.95 -11.34 -10.63
N LEU A 254 6.34 -11.27 -11.81
CA LEU A 254 6.75 -12.09 -12.97
C LEU A 254 8.23 -11.89 -13.36
N ARG A 255 8.78 -10.69 -13.19
CA ARG A 255 10.18 -10.38 -13.53
C ARG A 255 11.17 -11.12 -12.62
N ASP A 256 10.83 -11.40 -11.39
CA ASP A 256 11.70 -12.17 -10.49
C ASP A 256 11.82 -13.63 -10.96
N LEU A 257 10.71 -14.24 -11.37
CA LEU A 257 10.73 -15.57 -11.98
C LEU A 257 11.51 -15.58 -13.31
N GLN A 258 11.39 -14.52 -14.12
CA GLN A 258 12.16 -14.38 -15.36
C GLN A 258 13.66 -14.21 -15.07
N THR A 259 14.00 -13.44 -14.05
CA THR A 259 15.41 -13.27 -13.62
C THR A 259 16.02 -14.59 -13.19
N LEU A 260 15.31 -15.39 -12.40
CA LEU A 260 15.74 -16.75 -12.02
C LEU A 260 15.92 -17.64 -13.26
N TYR A 261 14.97 -17.60 -14.20
CA TYR A 261 15.08 -18.33 -15.46
C TYR A 261 16.35 -17.97 -16.23
N TRP A 262 16.66 -16.68 -16.42
CA TRP A 262 17.86 -16.26 -17.12
C TRP A 262 19.15 -16.71 -16.41
N MET A 263 19.19 -16.59 -15.09
CA MET A 263 20.32 -17.10 -14.28
C MET A 263 20.48 -18.61 -14.47
N CYS A 264 19.37 -19.37 -14.41
CA CYS A 264 19.41 -20.84 -14.63
C CYS A 264 19.79 -21.19 -16.06
N ARG A 265 19.37 -20.42 -17.06
CA ARG A 265 19.76 -20.63 -18.46
C ARG A 265 21.28 -20.49 -18.65
N TYR A 266 21.90 -19.47 -18.03
CA TYR A 266 23.36 -19.30 -18.03
C TYR A 266 24.11 -20.42 -17.30
N THR A 267 23.53 -20.95 -16.21
CA THR A 267 24.24 -21.86 -15.32
C THR A 267 24.00 -23.34 -15.68
N PHE A 268 22.78 -23.67 -16.12
CA PHE A 268 22.34 -25.07 -16.34
C PHE A 268 21.91 -25.34 -17.79
N GLY A 269 21.98 -24.37 -18.70
CA GLY A 269 21.57 -24.54 -20.10
C GLY A 269 20.06 -24.75 -20.32
N THR A 270 19.18 -24.30 -19.37
CA THR A 270 17.71 -24.43 -19.54
C THR A 270 17.23 -23.62 -20.74
N ARG A 271 16.31 -24.17 -21.54
CA ARG A 271 15.82 -23.51 -22.78
C ARG A 271 14.53 -22.72 -22.59
N HIS A 272 13.67 -23.12 -21.65
CA HIS A 272 12.36 -22.50 -21.43
C HIS A 272 12.12 -22.24 -19.95
N VAL A 273 11.30 -21.21 -19.63
CA VAL A 273 10.86 -20.93 -18.24
C VAL A 273 10.17 -22.15 -17.64
N SER A 274 9.44 -22.91 -18.46
CA SER A 274 8.79 -24.14 -18.03
C SER A 274 9.77 -25.22 -17.56
N ASP A 275 11.02 -25.17 -18.00
CA ASP A 275 12.05 -26.15 -17.63
C ASP A 275 12.42 -26.05 -16.16
N LEU A 276 12.41 -24.83 -15.59
CA LEU A 276 12.58 -24.61 -14.15
C LEU A 276 11.50 -25.33 -13.32
N LEU A 277 10.35 -25.53 -13.92
CA LEU A 277 9.14 -26.07 -13.30
C LEU A 277 8.86 -27.52 -13.76
N ALA A 278 9.74 -28.08 -14.60
CA ALA A 278 9.62 -29.43 -15.12
C ALA A 278 10.11 -30.46 -14.10
N PRO A 279 9.56 -31.70 -14.14
CA PRO A 279 10.06 -32.78 -13.27
C PRO A 279 11.56 -33.07 -13.43
N GLY A 280 12.11 -32.88 -14.65
CA GLY A 280 13.53 -33.06 -14.94
C GLY A 280 14.44 -32.10 -14.16
N PHE A 281 14.01 -30.87 -13.85
CA PHE A 281 14.77 -29.92 -13.04
C PHE A 281 14.78 -30.35 -11.56
N SER A 282 13.73 -31.02 -11.10
CA SER A 282 13.69 -31.67 -9.78
C SER A 282 14.73 -32.81 -9.66
N SER A 283 15.11 -33.47 -10.76
CA SER A 283 16.14 -34.51 -10.75
C SER A 283 17.54 -33.99 -10.43
N LEU A 284 17.79 -32.69 -10.62
CA LEU A 284 19.01 -32.01 -10.17
C LEU A 284 19.03 -31.77 -8.65
N GLY A 285 17.96 -32.13 -7.92
CA GLY A 285 17.82 -31.94 -6.48
C GLY A 285 17.62 -30.49 -6.04
N LEU A 286 17.39 -29.55 -6.98
CA LEU A 286 17.26 -28.13 -6.69
C LEU A 286 15.84 -27.78 -6.21
N LEU A 287 14.82 -28.43 -6.75
CA LEU A 287 13.41 -28.26 -6.35
C LEU A 287 12.78 -29.61 -6.04
N THR A 288 11.91 -29.64 -5.05
CA THR A 288 10.99 -30.76 -4.85
C THR A 288 9.83 -30.67 -5.84
N GLU A 289 9.15 -31.79 -6.09
CA GLU A 289 7.96 -31.79 -6.94
C GLU A 289 6.86 -30.84 -6.44
N GLN A 290 6.70 -30.72 -5.12
CA GLN A 290 5.74 -29.80 -4.51
C GLN A 290 6.12 -28.33 -4.73
N GLU A 291 7.40 -28.00 -4.64
CA GLU A 291 7.90 -26.64 -4.93
C GLU A 291 7.70 -26.30 -6.40
N ALA A 292 8.02 -27.21 -7.32
CA ALA A 292 7.79 -27.04 -8.75
C ALA A 292 6.28 -26.87 -9.06
N LYS A 293 5.39 -27.63 -8.40
CA LYS A 293 3.94 -27.50 -8.55
C LYS A 293 3.42 -26.16 -8.07
N ARG A 294 3.94 -25.67 -6.91
CA ARG A 294 3.59 -24.34 -6.37
C ARG A 294 4.08 -23.23 -7.30
N ALA A 295 5.32 -23.28 -7.75
CA ALA A 295 5.88 -22.31 -8.68
C ALA A 295 5.09 -22.21 -9.99
N ARG A 296 4.63 -23.35 -10.53
CA ARG A 296 3.79 -23.40 -11.74
C ARG A 296 2.42 -22.74 -11.50
N ARG A 297 1.81 -22.96 -10.33
CA ARG A 297 0.55 -22.31 -9.95
C ARG A 297 0.75 -20.80 -9.83
N SER A 298 1.83 -20.35 -9.17
CA SER A 298 2.16 -18.93 -9.03
C SER A 298 2.36 -18.25 -10.39
N TRP A 299 3.10 -18.92 -11.31
CA TRP A 299 3.28 -18.43 -12.66
C TRP A 299 1.96 -18.24 -13.40
N ASN A 300 1.08 -19.27 -13.37
CA ASN A 300 -0.22 -19.21 -14.02
C ASN A 300 -1.12 -18.12 -13.41
N PHE A 301 -1.12 -17.99 -12.08
CA PHE A 301 -1.92 -16.98 -11.38
C PHE A 301 -1.49 -15.56 -11.75
N LEU A 302 -0.18 -15.26 -11.68
CA LEU A 302 0.33 -13.92 -12.02
C LEU A 302 0.07 -13.56 -13.49
N TRP A 303 0.19 -14.52 -14.41
CA TRP A 303 -0.18 -14.32 -15.79
C TRP A 303 -1.68 -14.08 -15.98
N SER A 304 -2.54 -14.78 -15.22
CA SER A 304 -3.99 -14.52 -15.28
C SER A 304 -4.33 -13.10 -14.78
N VAL A 305 -3.74 -12.68 -13.68
CA VAL A 305 -3.90 -11.30 -13.18
C VAL A 305 -3.46 -10.28 -14.23
N ARG A 306 -2.27 -10.48 -14.83
CA ARG A 306 -1.73 -9.60 -15.85
C ARG A 306 -2.62 -9.48 -17.09
N LEU A 307 -3.15 -10.60 -17.59
CA LEU A 307 -4.05 -10.59 -18.74
C LEU A 307 -5.35 -9.84 -18.42
N HIS A 308 -5.95 -10.08 -17.25
CA HIS A 308 -7.14 -9.34 -16.83
C HIS A 308 -6.88 -7.85 -16.72
N LEU A 309 -5.72 -7.42 -16.17
CA LEU A 309 -5.33 -6.01 -16.14
C LEU A 309 -5.29 -5.40 -17.53
N HIS A 310 -4.62 -6.07 -18.49
CA HIS A 310 -4.55 -5.61 -19.88
C HIS A 310 -5.94 -5.50 -20.53
N TYR A 311 -6.80 -6.51 -20.36
CA TYR A 311 -8.16 -6.51 -20.94
C TYR A 311 -9.09 -5.47 -20.31
N ILE A 312 -8.92 -5.16 -19.03
CA ILE A 312 -9.72 -4.14 -18.34
C ILE A 312 -9.27 -2.74 -18.75
N SER A 313 -7.95 -2.52 -18.82
CA SER A 313 -7.38 -1.20 -19.07
C SER A 313 -7.32 -0.85 -20.58
N GLY A 314 -7.46 -1.84 -21.47
CA GLY A 314 -7.31 -1.66 -22.91
C GLY A 314 -5.88 -1.25 -23.34
N ARG A 315 -4.89 -1.47 -22.45
CA ARG A 315 -3.48 -1.12 -22.65
C ARG A 315 -2.57 -2.03 -21.80
N ALA A 316 -1.25 -1.92 -21.99
CA ALA A 316 -0.26 -2.58 -21.16
C ALA A 316 -0.21 -1.94 -19.75
N GLU A 317 -1.15 -2.34 -18.89
CA GLU A 317 -1.20 -1.93 -17.48
C GLU A 317 -0.68 -3.06 -16.59
N GLU A 318 0.27 -2.75 -15.73
CA GLU A 318 0.94 -3.73 -14.87
C GLU A 318 0.68 -3.47 -13.36
N ARG A 319 0.06 -2.32 -13.03
CA ARG A 319 -0.23 -1.95 -11.65
C ARG A 319 -1.65 -2.34 -11.25
N LEU A 320 -1.75 -3.12 -10.20
CA LEU A 320 -3.00 -3.60 -9.63
C LEU A 320 -3.55 -2.56 -8.65
N THR A 321 -4.12 -1.47 -9.20
CA THR A 321 -4.66 -0.35 -8.42
C THR A 321 -5.99 -0.69 -7.75
N PHE A 322 -6.37 0.04 -6.70
CA PHE A 322 -7.59 -0.21 -5.93
C PHE A 322 -8.85 -0.28 -6.78
N ASP A 323 -8.97 0.55 -7.82
CA ASP A 323 -10.14 0.59 -8.71
C ASP A 323 -10.28 -0.66 -9.58
N VAL A 324 -9.18 -1.33 -9.94
CA VAL A 324 -9.21 -2.54 -10.77
C VAL A 324 -9.23 -3.83 -9.96
N GLN A 325 -8.77 -3.83 -8.70
CA GLN A 325 -8.72 -5.02 -7.85
C GLN A 325 -10.07 -5.74 -7.70
N PRO A 326 -11.21 -5.06 -7.43
CA PRO A 326 -12.50 -5.71 -7.33
C PRO A 326 -12.93 -6.36 -8.64
N VAL A 327 -12.67 -5.69 -9.77
CA VAL A 327 -13.03 -6.18 -11.12
C VAL A 327 -12.21 -7.40 -11.49
N VAL A 328 -10.89 -7.35 -11.27
CA VAL A 328 -10.00 -8.50 -11.50
C VAL A 328 -10.38 -9.66 -10.61
N GLY A 329 -10.62 -9.42 -9.31
CA GLY A 329 -11.04 -10.43 -8.35
C GLY A 329 -12.34 -11.12 -8.77
N ALA A 330 -13.35 -10.36 -9.17
CA ALA A 330 -14.62 -10.88 -9.64
C ALA A 330 -14.47 -11.73 -10.92
N ARG A 331 -13.71 -11.25 -11.92
CA ARG A 331 -13.41 -12.01 -13.15
C ARG A 331 -12.62 -13.29 -12.89
N MET A 332 -11.82 -13.33 -11.83
CA MET A 332 -11.10 -14.53 -11.40
C MET A 332 -11.90 -15.43 -10.46
N GLY A 333 -13.20 -15.15 -10.26
CA GLY A 333 -14.13 -15.99 -9.48
C GLY A 333 -14.06 -15.78 -7.96
N TYR A 334 -13.45 -14.70 -7.48
CA TYR A 334 -13.43 -14.39 -6.04
C TYR A 334 -14.71 -13.69 -5.62
N THR A 335 -15.62 -14.45 -5.04
CA THR A 335 -16.89 -13.96 -4.48
C THR A 335 -16.78 -13.77 -2.97
N ARG A 336 -17.76 -13.08 -2.39
CA ARG A 336 -17.90 -12.95 -0.93
C ARG A 336 -18.06 -14.33 -0.29
N HIS A 337 -17.33 -14.61 0.77
CA HIS A 337 -17.46 -15.84 1.55
C HIS A 337 -17.52 -15.48 3.04
N GLY A 338 -18.66 -15.72 3.66
CA GLY A 338 -18.92 -15.25 5.02
C GLY A 338 -18.84 -13.72 5.10
N ARG A 339 -17.97 -13.20 5.99
CA ARG A 339 -17.74 -11.76 6.15
C ARG A 339 -16.62 -11.20 5.28
N GLN A 340 -15.75 -12.07 4.71
CA GLN A 340 -14.66 -11.62 3.84
C GLN A 340 -15.16 -11.21 2.46
N VAL A 341 -14.78 -10.02 2.03
CA VAL A 341 -15.12 -9.48 0.70
C VAL A 341 -14.28 -10.19 -0.38
N GLY A 342 -14.84 -10.36 -1.56
CA GLY A 342 -14.16 -11.07 -2.66
C GLY A 342 -12.79 -10.47 -3.00
N VAL A 343 -12.66 -9.15 -2.99
CA VAL A 343 -11.40 -8.44 -3.28
C VAL A 343 -10.31 -8.75 -2.26
N GLU A 344 -10.62 -8.81 -0.97
CA GLU A 344 -9.63 -9.14 0.09
C GLU A 344 -9.14 -10.58 -0.07
N ARG A 345 -10.04 -11.52 -0.40
CA ARG A 345 -9.66 -12.92 -0.70
C ARG A 345 -8.77 -13.03 -1.92
N PHE A 346 -9.05 -12.26 -2.97
CA PHE A 346 -8.23 -12.18 -4.17
C PHE A 346 -6.84 -11.63 -3.86
N MET A 347 -6.76 -10.51 -3.18
CA MET A 347 -5.48 -9.87 -2.83
C MET A 347 -4.65 -10.72 -1.87
N ARG A 348 -5.28 -11.39 -0.91
CA ARG A 348 -4.58 -12.35 -0.06
C ARG A 348 -3.96 -13.48 -0.87
N HIS A 349 -4.67 -14.04 -1.85
CA HIS A 349 -4.10 -15.04 -2.75
C HIS A 349 -2.94 -14.47 -3.57
N TYR A 350 -3.06 -13.22 -4.02
CA TYR A 350 -1.98 -12.51 -4.70
C TYR A 350 -0.71 -12.45 -3.82
N PHE A 351 -0.82 -11.97 -2.58
CA PHE A 351 0.33 -11.83 -1.68
C PHE A 351 0.93 -13.18 -1.29
N LEU A 352 0.12 -14.19 -1.07
CA LEU A 352 0.62 -15.54 -0.83
C LEU A 352 1.36 -16.11 -2.06
N THR A 353 0.90 -15.78 -3.26
CA THR A 353 1.56 -16.14 -4.52
C THR A 353 2.92 -15.45 -4.66
N VAL A 354 2.98 -14.15 -4.40
CA VAL A 354 4.21 -13.35 -4.39
C VAL A 354 5.23 -13.93 -3.39
N ARG A 355 4.77 -14.29 -2.19
CA ARG A 355 5.59 -14.96 -1.18
C ARG A 355 6.18 -16.30 -1.67
N GLU A 356 5.40 -17.11 -2.37
CA GLU A 356 5.90 -18.36 -2.97
C GLU A 356 6.97 -18.08 -4.04
N VAL A 357 6.84 -17.02 -4.84
CA VAL A 357 7.87 -16.63 -5.81
C VAL A 357 9.16 -16.22 -5.09
N MET A 358 9.07 -15.47 -4.00
CA MET A 358 10.24 -15.08 -3.20
C MET A 358 10.92 -16.31 -2.58
N ARG A 359 10.16 -17.23 -2.01
CA ARG A 359 10.67 -18.50 -1.48
C ARG A 359 11.41 -19.30 -2.56
N LEU A 360 10.86 -19.34 -3.77
CA LEU A 360 11.53 -19.99 -4.90
C LEU A 360 12.87 -19.33 -5.23
N THR A 361 12.94 -18.01 -5.15
CA THR A 361 14.18 -17.25 -5.33
C THR A 361 15.21 -17.66 -4.27
N HIS A 362 14.83 -17.72 -3.02
CA HIS A 362 15.71 -18.15 -1.92
C HIS A 362 16.20 -19.60 -2.05
N VAL A 363 15.41 -20.45 -2.72
CA VAL A 363 15.80 -21.84 -2.96
C VAL A 363 16.79 -21.97 -4.13
N LEU A 364 16.52 -21.33 -5.27
CA LEU A 364 17.27 -21.53 -6.52
C LEU A 364 18.52 -20.67 -6.61
N GLU A 365 18.48 -19.42 -6.17
CA GLU A 365 19.61 -18.50 -6.31
C GLU A 365 20.91 -19.01 -5.69
N PRO A 366 20.93 -19.60 -4.48
CA PRO A 366 22.15 -20.15 -3.92
C PRO A 366 22.76 -21.29 -4.72
N ALA A 367 21.92 -22.12 -5.33
CA ALA A 367 22.38 -23.21 -6.18
C ALA A 367 23.02 -22.69 -7.47
N VAL A 368 22.36 -21.71 -8.09
CA VAL A 368 22.87 -20.99 -9.27
C VAL A 368 24.21 -20.32 -8.97
N MET A 369 24.29 -19.59 -7.85
CA MET A 369 25.49 -18.89 -7.43
C MET A 369 26.67 -19.86 -7.22
N ARG A 370 26.44 -20.95 -6.50
CA ARG A 370 27.49 -21.96 -6.26
C ARG A 370 28.02 -22.57 -7.55
N GLN A 371 27.15 -22.88 -8.49
CA GLN A 371 27.53 -23.45 -9.78
C GLN A 371 28.30 -22.46 -10.64
N ALA A 372 27.90 -21.18 -10.64
CA ALA A 372 28.49 -20.17 -11.50
C ALA A 372 29.78 -19.54 -10.96
N LEU A 373 29.89 -19.37 -9.64
CA LEU A 373 31.04 -18.71 -8.99
C LEU A 373 32.08 -19.72 -8.48
N GLY A 374 31.72 -21.02 -8.50
CA GLY A 374 32.56 -22.07 -7.91
C GLY A 374 32.52 -22.10 -6.37
N PRO A 375 33.20 -23.04 -5.75
CA PRO A 375 33.36 -23.07 -4.31
C PRO A 375 34.23 -21.87 -3.89
N THR A 376 33.72 -21.08 -2.95
CA THR A 376 34.47 -19.94 -2.39
C THR A 376 35.72 -20.44 -1.63
N ALA A 377 36.82 -19.79 -1.90
CA ALA A 377 38.16 -20.23 -1.36
C ALA A 377 38.30 -19.95 0.14
N ASN A 378 37.35 -19.29 0.79
CA ASN A 378 37.42 -18.95 2.21
C ASN A 378 37.01 -20.12 3.08
N ALA A 379 37.97 -20.65 3.88
CA ALA A 379 37.64 -21.63 4.90
C ALA A 379 36.60 -21.10 5.89
N PRO A 380 35.67 -21.92 6.37
CA PRO A 380 34.70 -21.51 7.38
C PRO A 380 35.39 -20.95 8.62
N GLN A 381 35.03 -19.73 9.01
CA GLN A 381 35.54 -19.09 10.23
C GLN A 381 34.49 -19.17 11.33
N ALA A 382 34.35 -20.34 11.94
CA ALA A 382 33.53 -20.50 13.13
C ALA A 382 34.39 -20.66 14.36
N ASP A 383 34.03 -20.03 15.47
CA ASP A 383 34.67 -20.35 16.77
C ASP A 383 34.24 -21.73 17.29
N ALA A 384 34.91 -22.23 18.34
CA ALA A 384 34.58 -23.54 18.90
C ALA A 384 33.15 -23.64 19.40
N ALA A 385 32.64 -22.61 20.10
CA ALA A 385 31.28 -22.58 20.64
C ALA A 385 30.21 -22.64 19.56
N MET A 386 30.43 -21.98 18.43
CA MET A 386 29.49 -22.02 17.28
C MET A 386 29.47 -23.40 16.63
N ARG A 387 30.63 -24.05 16.48
CA ARG A 387 30.72 -25.43 15.95
C ARG A 387 30.09 -26.45 16.88
N ASP A 388 30.32 -26.33 18.18
CA ASP A 388 29.67 -27.20 19.19
C ASP A 388 28.14 -27.04 19.16
N ALA A 389 27.65 -25.84 18.82
CA ALA A 389 26.23 -25.60 18.62
C ALA A 389 25.68 -26.10 17.26
N GLY A 390 26.54 -26.62 16.38
CA GLY A 390 26.17 -27.16 15.07
C GLY A 390 26.11 -26.13 13.95
N PHE A 391 26.81 -24.97 14.08
CA PHE A 391 26.81 -23.90 13.08
C PHE A 391 28.23 -23.55 12.62
N THR A 392 28.32 -23.07 11.39
CA THR A 392 29.57 -22.60 10.79
C THR A 392 29.34 -21.29 10.05
N VAL A 393 30.44 -20.65 9.62
CA VAL A 393 30.39 -19.40 8.85
C VAL A 393 31.03 -19.64 7.50
N LEU A 394 30.35 -19.25 6.42
CA LEU A 394 30.84 -19.27 5.06
C LEU A 394 30.60 -17.88 4.44
N ASP A 395 31.65 -17.27 3.87
CA ASP A 395 31.57 -15.92 3.27
C ASP A 395 30.98 -14.84 4.21
N GLY A 396 31.30 -14.93 5.52
CA GLY A 396 30.78 -14.02 6.53
C GLY A 396 29.28 -14.24 6.85
N GLN A 397 28.70 -15.37 6.48
CA GLN A 397 27.31 -15.70 6.70
C GLN A 397 27.17 -17.01 7.46
N ILE A 398 26.22 -17.08 8.41
CA ILE A 398 26.00 -18.27 9.23
C ILE A 398 25.18 -19.33 8.49
N LEU A 399 25.56 -20.58 8.66
CA LEU A 399 24.81 -21.75 8.17
C LEU A 399 24.96 -22.94 9.10
N PRO A 400 24.01 -23.90 9.10
CA PRO A 400 24.14 -25.14 9.87
C PRO A 400 25.21 -26.05 9.27
N GLU A 401 26.00 -26.70 10.11
CA GLU A 401 26.97 -27.74 9.71
C GLU A 401 26.30 -28.93 9.02
N ARG A 402 27.11 -29.79 8.36
CA ARG A 402 26.60 -30.93 7.60
C ARG A 402 25.78 -31.93 8.41
N GLY A 403 26.03 -32.07 9.71
CA GLY A 403 25.31 -32.96 10.61
C GLY A 403 24.03 -32.39 11.23
N THR A 404 23.82 -31.07 11.18
CA THR A 404 22.70 -30.41 11.82
C THR A 404 21.41 -30.57 10.99
N SER A 405 20.39 -31.20 11.60
CA SER A 405 19.12 -31.47 10.96
C SER A 405 17.95 -30.75 11.63
N PHE A 406 17.31 -29.85 10.94
CA PHE A 406 16.08 -29.16 11.39
C PHE A 406 14.84 -30.09 11.42
N ASP A 407 14.91 -31.24 10.74
CA ASP A 407 13.88 -32.24 10.79
C ASP A 407 13.93 -33.06 12.10
N ALA A 408 15.13 -33.48 12.48
CA ALA A 408 15.35 -34.28 13.70
C ALA A 408 15.33 -33.41 14.96
N GLU A 409 15.86 -32.19 14.89
CA GLU A 409 16.01 -31.26 16.00
C GLU A 409 15.50 -29.87 15.64
N PRO A 410 14.16 -29.65 15.69
CA PRO A 410 13.55 -28.38 15.23
C PRO A 410 14.03 -27.13 15.95
N ILE A 411 14.46 -27.22 17.21
CA ILE A 411 14.98 -26.08 17.98
C ILE A 411 16.20 -25.42 17.32
N GLN A 412 16.96 -26.19 16.52
CA GLN A 412 18.10 -25.65 15.80
C GLN A 412 17.71 -24.53 14.81
N MET A 413 16.45 -24.47 14.38
CA MET A 413 15.95 -23.33 13.59
C MET A 413 15.98 -22.04 14.41
N MET A 414 15.53 -22.08 15.66
CA MET A 414 15.53 -20.92 16.54
C MET A 414 16.96 -20.55 16.98
N ARG A 415 17.79 -21.54 17.31
CA ARG A 415 19.21 -21.34 17.67
C ARG A 415 19.98 -20.71 16.50
N LEU A 416 19.71 -21.08 15.24
CA LEU A 416 20.33 -20.42 14.08
C LEU A 416 20.04 -18.91 14.06
N LEU A 417 18.79 -18.51 14.33
CA LEU A 417 18.39 -17.09 14.37
C LEU A 417 19.05 -16.38 15.56
N GLU A 418 19.12 -17.00 16.72
CA GLU A 418 19.79 -16.47 17.91
C GLU A 418 21.30 -16.25 17.68
N TRP A 419 22.00 -17.26 17.14
CA TRP A 419 23.41 -17.13 16.79
C TRP A 419 23.68 -16.07 15.73
N ALA A 420 22.82 -16.01 14.69
CA ALA A 420 22.91 -15.01 13.65
C ALA A 420 22.78 -13.59 14.23
N ARG A 421 21.82 -13.37 15.13
CA ARG A 421 21.63 -12.10 15.83
C ARG A 421 22.80 -11.75 16.75
N THR A 422 23.19 -12.69 17.62
CA THR A 422 24.21 -12.47 18.65
C THR A 422 25.57 -12.16 18.04
N ARG A 423 25.91 -12.81 16.92
CA ARG A 423 27.16 -12.60 16.19
C ARG A 423 27.05 -11.53 15.10
N LYS A 424 25.89 -10.91 14.92
CA LYS A 424 25.61 -9.94 13.85
C LYS A 424 25.94 -10.48 12.46
N LEU A 425 25.68 -11.77 12.24
CA LEU A 425 25.97 -12.45 10.98
C LEU A 425 24.69 -12.56 10.15
N PRO A 426 24.73 -12.24 8.85
CA PRO A 426 23.62 -12.54 7.95
C PRO A 426 23.46 -14.05 7.79
N ILE A 427 22.23 -14.50 7.56
CA ILE A 427 21.93 -15.91 7.35
C ILE A 427 22.31 -16.28 5.92
N HIS A 428 23.08 -17.35 5.77
CA HIS A 428 23.48 -17.85 4.46
C HIS A 428 22.22 -18.34 3.68
N PRO A 429 22.11 -18.09 2.36
CA PRO A 429 20.94 -18.48 1.57
C PRO A 429 20.59 -19.99 1.64
N LEU A 430 21.59 -20.86 1.81
CA LEU A 430 21.35 -22.31 2.03
C LEU A 430 20.68 -22.59 3.39
N ALA A 431 20.98 -21.80 4.40
CA ALA A 431 20.33 -21.88 5.69
C ALA A 431 18.87 -21.39 5.59
N MET A 432 18.63 -20.27 4.87
CA MET A 432 17.27 -19.81 4.54
C MET A 432 16.46 -20.89 3.82
N HIS A 433 17.06 -21.54 2.82
CA HIS A 433 16.43 -22.68 2.14
C HIS A 433 16.04 -23.81 3.11
N LYS A 434 16.95 -24.19 4.01
CA LYS A 434 16.67 -25.22 5.02
C LYS A 434 15.54 -24.80 5.97
N LEU A 435 15.51 -23.53 6.43
CA LEU A 435 14.43 -23.00 7.26
C LEU A 435 13.07 -23.09 6.55
N ILE A 436 12.98 -22.64 5.29
CA ILE A 436 11.75 -22.72 4.47
C ILE A 436 11.30 -24.16 4.26
N ARG A 437 12.23 -25.06 3.99
CA ARG A 437 11.92 -26.47 3.70
C ARG A 437 11.35 -27.20 4.92
N TRP A 438 11.88 -26.89 6.10
CA TRP A 438 11.52 -27.56 7.35
C TRP A 438 10.60 -26.73 8.25
N GLU A 439 10.03 -25.62 7.76
CA GLU A 439 9.14 -24.71 8.51
C GLU A 439 8.05 -25.45 9.31
N ARG A 440 7.51 -26.54 8.76
CA ARG A 440 6.43 -27.30 9.41
C ARG A 440 6.84 -27.92 10.74
N ARG A 441 8.13 -28.22 10.90
CA ARG A 441 8.66 -28.77 12.15
C ARG A 441 8.67 -27.74 13.29
N ALA A 442 8.67 -26.45 12.98
CA ALA A 442 8.56 -25.42 13.99
C ALA A 442 7.26 -25.48 14.81
N ALA A 443 6.22 -26.14 14.32
CA ALA A 443 4.98 -26.33 15.07
C ALA A 443 5.19 -27.18 16.35
N SER A 444 6.21 -28.05 16.41
CA SER A 444 6.55 -28.83 17.60
C SER A 444 7.25 -27.99 18.69
N LEU A 445 7.62 -26.74 18.40
CA LEU A 445 8.27 -25.83 19.34
C LEU A 445 7.28 -24.97 20.14
N ARG A 446 5.97 -25.11 19.88
CA ARG A 446 4.97 -24.41 20.71
C ARG A 446 5.05 -24.84 22.16
N GLY A 447 5.05 -23.89 23.06
CA GLY A 447 5.22 -24.14 24.49
C GLY A 447 6.61 -24.63 24.89
N ASN A 448 7.59 -24.67 23.96
CA ASN A 448 8.97 -24.98 24.31
C ASN A 448 9.65 -23.76 24.95
N PRO A 449 10.13 -23.85 26.22
CA PRO A 449 10.68 -22.69 26.93
C PRO A 449 11.89 -22.05 26.26
N GLU A 450 12.77 -22.85 25.63
CA GLU A 450 13.93 -22.34 24.92
C GLU A 450 13.53 -21.59 23.65
N ALA A 451 12.57 -22.11 22.89
CA ALA A 451 12.05 -21.45 21.71
C ALA A 451 11.33 -20.13 22.07
N ALA A 452 10.56 -20.13 23.16
CA ALA A 452 9.89 -18.94 23.69
C ALA A 452 10.90 -17.87 24.13
N ARG A 453 11.94 -18.23 24.85
CA ARG A 453 13.02 -17.31 25.23
C ARG A 453 13.70 -16.71 24.01
N ILE A 454 14.11 -17.54 23.05
CA ILE A 454 14.75 -17.06 21.82
C ILE A 454 13.81 -16.13 21.05
N PHE A 455 12.53 -16.48 20.94
CA PHE A 455 11.53 -15.66 20.27
C PHE A 455 11.43 -14.26 20.91
N LEU A 456 11.28 -14.19 22.25
CA LEU A 456 11.24 -12.92 22.97
C LEU A 456 12.54 -12.12 22.82
N ASP A 457 13.68 -12.77 22.83
CA ASP A 457 14.98 -12.13 22.59
C ASP A 457 15.08 -11.55 21.18
N LEU A 458 14.51 -12.21 20.17
CA LEU A 458 14.44 -11.71 18.78
C LEU A 458 13.44 -10.56 18.65
N LEU A 459 12.30 -10.64 19.33
CA LEU A 459 11.22 -9.63 19.30
C LEU A 459 11.64 -8.36 20.02
N CYS A 460 12.15 -8.47 21.25
CA CYS A 460 12.45 -7.32 22.08
C CYS A 460 13.86 -6.77 21.87
N GLY A 461 14.83 -7.60 21.48
CA GLY A 461 16.24 -7.20 21.44
C GLY A 461 16.83 -6.82 22.81
N ALA A 462 18.05 -6.38 22.82
CA ALA A 462 18.66 -5.80 24.01
C ALA A 462 18.06 -4.40 24.26
N PRO A 463 17.80 -4.01 25.53
CA PRO A 463 17.44 -2.64 25.83
C PRO A 463 18.58 -1.71 25.39
N PRO A 464 18.28 -0.50 24.89
CA PRO A 464 19.30 0.44 24.49
C PRO A 464 20.17 0.85 25.68
N GLU A 465 21.49 0.99 25.46
CA GLU A 465 22.37 1.60 26.45
C GLU A 465 21.85 3.02 26.77
N ARG A 466 21.84 3.40 28.06
CA ARG A 466 21.41 4.73 28.49
C ARG A 466 22.44 5.79 28.04
N ALA A 467 22.43 6.14 26.76
CA ALA A 467 23.17 7.29 26.27
C ALA A 467 22.49 8.60 26.74
N PRO A 468 23.26 9.63 27.10
CA PRO A 468 22.68 10.96 27.37
C PRO A 468 21.98 11.47 26.09
N ARG A 469 20.90 12.25 26.29
CA ARG A 469 20.18 12.90 25.18
C ARG A 469 21.18 13.65 24.30
N PRO A 470 21.18 13.44 22.98
CA PRO A 470 21.99 14.27 22.11
C PRO A 470 21.62 15.74 22.37
N ALA A 471 22.63 16.60 22.55
CA ALA A 471 22.38 18.03 22.75
C ALA A 471 21.61 18.57 21.53
N PRO A 472 20.61 19.46 21.72
CA PRO A 472 19.95 20.09 20.60
C PRO A 472 21.00 20.73 19.71
N ALA A 473 20.90 20.48 18.39
CA ALA A 473 21.81 21.05 17.41
C ALA A 473 21.77 22.58 17.56
N ALA A 474 22.93 23.17 17.83
CA ALA A 474 23.03 24.62 17.92
C ALA A 474 22.58 25.24 16.59
N ASP A 475 21.71 26.24 16.68
CA ASP A 475 21.19 27.03 15.58
C ASP A 475 22.32 27.44 14.62
N GLY A 476 22.35 26.88 13.46
CA GLY A 476 23.35 27.14 12.40
C GLY A 476 22.85 26.72 11.05
N ALA A 477 22.30 27.68 10.29
CA ALA A 477 22.14 27.72 8.84
C ALA A 477 21.52 26.46 8.21
N GLY A 478 20.20 26.47 8.14
CA GLY A 478 19.41 25.48 7.41
C GLY A 478 19.65 25.57 5.91
N THR A 479 20.23 24.53 5.34
CA THR A 479 19.90 24.14 3.98
C THR A 479 18.56 23.39 4.03
N PRO A 480 17.59 23.66 3.13
CA PRO A 480 16.34 22.92 3.10
C PRO A 480 16.67 21.45 2.79
N ARG A 481 16.44 20.55 3.71
CA ARG A 481 16.33 19.12 3.40
C ARG A 481 14.99 18.90 2.71
N GLU A 482 14.99 19.12 1.40
CA GLU A 482 14.07 18.44 0.49
C GLU A 482 14.45 16.96 0.46
N GLU A 483 13.93 16.20 1.39
CA GLU A 483 13.67 14.78 1.20
C GLU A 483 12.50 14.45 2.13
N ALA A 484 11.33 14.19 1.52
CA ALA A 484 10.26 13.48 2.20
C ALA A 484 10.89 12.30 2.96
N PRO A 485 10.49 12.00 4.20
CA PRO A 485 11.07 10.92 4.99
C PRO A 485 11.04 9.65 4.14
N SER A 486 12.20 9.25 3.63
CA SER A 486 12.29 8.06 2.82
C SER A 486 11.87 6.90 3.73
N PHE A 487 10.78 6.23 3.40
CA PHE A 487 10.32 4.97 3.99
C PHE A 487 11.38 3.85 3.92
N HIS A 488 12.57 4.19 3.44
CA HIS A 488 13.65 3.29 3.13
C HIS A 488 14.77 3.43 4.17
N ALA A 489 14.64 2.65 5.25
CA ALA A 489 15.80 2.30 6.06
C ALA A 489 16.92 1.80 5.14
N THR A 490 18.16 2.23 5.39
CA THR A 490 19.30 1.72 4.63
C THR A 490 19.37 0.18 4.74
N ALA A 491 20.02 -0.48 3.80
CA ALA A 491 20.17 -1.95 3.84
C ALA A 491 20.85 -2.41 5.15
N GLU A 492 21.58 -1.53 5.83
CA GLU A 492 22.27 -1.77 7.08
C GLU A 492 21.35 -1.61 8.30
N ASP A 493 20.48 -0.59 8.32
CA ASP A 493 19.44 -0.40 9.34
C ASP A 493 18.44 -1.55 9.36
N ARG A 494 18.12 -2.11 8.16
CA ARG A 494 17.25 -3.29 8.04
C ARG A 494 17.86 -4.55 8.65
N ARG A 495 19.19 -4.69 8.77
CA ARG A 495 19.85 -5.89 9.29
C ARG A 495 20.09 -5.89 10.79
N GLN A 496 20.00 -4.75 11.46
CA GLN A 496 20.37 -4.62 12.87
C GLN A 496 19.18 -4.57 13.84
N GLY A 497 17.94 -4.31 13.37
CA GLY A 497 16.77 -4.18 14.21
C GLY A 497 15.98 -5.48 14.46
N ASN A 498 15.16 -5.47 15.51
CA ASN A 498 14.29 -6.59 15.88
C ASN A 498 13.33 -6.99 14.75
N ALA A 499 12.79 -6.03 14.03
CA ALA A 499 11.90 -6.24 12.89
C ALA A 499 12.52 -7.10 11.77
N TYR A 500 13.85 -7.05 11.58
CA TYR A 500 14.54 -7.92 10.62
C TYR A 500 14.35 -9.41 10.92
N TRP A 501 14.47 -9.80 12.19
CA TRP A 501 14.33 -11.20 12.61
C TRP A 501 12.88 -11.68 12.47
N LEU A 502 11.93 -10.83 12.80
CA LEU A 502 10.50 -11.12 12.62
C LEU A 502 10.15 -11.26 11.13
N HIS A 503 10.72 -10.41 10.29
CA HIS A 503 10.55 -10.53 8.84
C HIS A 503 11.10 -11.85 8.31
N ILE A 504 12.30 -12.28 8.74
CA ILE A 504 12.87 -13.60 8.42
C ILE A 504 11.93 -14.73 8.89
N MET A 505 11.43 -14.67 10.13
CA MET A 505 10.49 -15.67 10.66
C MET A 505 9.16 -15.67 9.90
N ASN A 506 8.68 -14.51 9.46
CA ASN A 506 7.48 -14.38 8.64
C ASN A 506 7.71 -14.95 7.24
N GLU A 507 8.78 -14.55 6.53
CA GLU A 507 9.12 -15.06 5.20
C GLU A 507 9.33 -16.58 5.18
N THR A 508 10.06 -17.13 6.15
CA THR A 508 10.30 -18.58 6.24
C THR A 508 9.04 -19.36 6.63
N GLY A 509 8.09 -18.72 7.31
CA GLY A 509 6.86 -19.33 7.80
C GLY A 509 6.95 -19.85 9.23
N ILE A 510 8.10 -19.78 9.87
CA ILE A 510 8.32 -20.24 11.26
C ILE A 510 7.36 -19.51 12.21
N MET A 511 7.16 -18.20 12.03
CA MET A 511 6.28 -17.38 12.86
C MET A 511 4.85 -17.93 12.91
N GLY A 512 4.25 -18.23 11.74
CA GLY A 512 2.90 -18.79 11.65
C GLY A 512 2.80 -20.24 12.14
N ARG A 513 3.95 -20.96 12.35
CA ARG A 513 3.98 -22.27 12.97
C ARG A 513 4.07 -22.20 14.48
N LEU A 514 4.78 -21.21 15.02
CA LEU A 514 4.82 -20.94 16.45
C LEU A 514 3.50 -20.34 16.93
N MET A 515 2.96 -19.37 16.20
CA MET A 515 1.68 -18.70 16.46
C MET A 515 0.71 -18.95 15.30
N PRO A 516 -0.24 -19.91 15.42
CA PRO A 516 -1.18 -20.22 14.32
C PRO A 516 -2.03 -19.04 13.89
N ASP A 517 -2.38 -18.17 14.82
CA ASP A 517 -3.20 -16.99 14.57
C ASP A 517 -2.49 -15.97 13.68
N TRP A 518 -1.17 -15.83 13.81
CA TRP A 518 -0.36 -15.07 12.89
C TRP A 518 -0.49 -15.55 11.44
N SER A 519 -0.57 -16.85 11.20
CA SER A 519 -0.70 -17.38 9.84
C SER A 519 -1.98 -16.93 9.13
N ARG A 520 -2.99 -16.49 9.89
CA ARG A 520 -4.27 -16.01 9.34
C ARG A 520 -4.18 -14.59 8.80
N ILE A 521 -3.35 -13.74 9.40
CA ILE A 521 -3.15 -12.37 8.97
C ILE A 521 -2.09 -12.22 7.88
N VAL A 522 -1.28 -13.26 7.64
CA VAL A 522 -0.25 -13.24 6.59
C VAL A 522 -0.86 -12.97 5.21
N GLY A 523 -0.39 -11.90 4.58
CA GLY A 523 -0.85 -11.46 3.28
C GLY A 523 -2.30 -10.94 3.28
N GLN A 524 -2.92 -10.73 4.44
CA GLN A 524 -4.24 -10.13 4.55
C GLN A 524 -4.14 -8.63 4.39
N MET A 525 -4.95 -8.07 3.50
CA MET A 525 -5.10 -6.63 3.40
C MET A 525 -6.49 -6.17 3.81
N GLN A 526 -6.61 -4.94 4.23
CA GLN A 526 -7.87 -4.21 4.33
C GLN A 526 -8.11 -3.43 3.03
N PHE A 527 -9.31 -3.53 2.49
CA PHE A 527 -9.65 -2.82 1.26
C PHE A 527 -10.08 -1.39 1.57
N ASP A 528 -9.10 -0.55 1.90
CA ASP A 528 -9.24 0.88 2.12
C ASP A 528 -8.06 1.64 1.49
N THR A 529 -8.15 2.98 1.42
CA THR A 529 -7.16 3.80 0.71
C THR A 529 -6.03 4.32 1.58
N TYR A 530 -6.03 4.05 2.88
CA TYR A 530 -5.03 4.60 3.80
C TYR A 530 -4.01 3.58 4.29
N HIS A 531 -4.32 2.27 4.29
CA HIS A 531 -3.32 1.22 4.55
C HIS A 531 -2.44 0.99 3.32
N VAL A 532 -1.13 1.00 3.55
CA VAL A 532 -0.12 0.78 2.50
C VAL A 532 0.36 -0.67 2.48
N PHE A 533 0.24 -1.38 3.60
CA PHE A 533 0.76 -2.71 3.83
C PHE A 533 -0.32 -3.74 4.15
N THR A 534 0.01 -5.02 4.03
CA THR A 534 -0.76 -6.12 4.62
C THR A 534 -0.65 -6.09 6.15
N VAL A 535 -1.60 -6.72 6.86
CA VAL A 535 -1.67 -6.68 8.34
C VAL A 535 -0.39 -7.20 8.99
N ASP A 536 0.18 -8.28 8.48
CA ASP A 536 1.45 -8.83 8.98
C ASP A 536 2.64 -7.90 8.78
N GLU A 537 2.73 -7.24 7.62
CA GLU A 537 3.81 -6.29 7.34
C GLU A 537 3.64 -4.98 8.11
N HIS A 538 2.40 -4.49 8.26
CA HIS A 538 2.05 -3.37 9.12
C HIS A 538 2.54 -3.59 10.56
N THR A 539 2.27 -4.77 11.12
CA THR A 539 2.69 -5.12 12.47
C THR A 539 4.21 -5.17 12.62
N ILE A 540 4.92 -5.76 11.64
CA ILE A 540 6.40 -5.78 11.63
C ILE A 540 6.96 -4.36 11.51
N GLU A 541 6.32 -3.51 10.71
CA GLU A 541 6.69 -2.11 10.57
C GLU A 541 6.49 -1.32 11.86
N ALA A 542 5.39 -1.56 12.60
CA ALA A 542 5.14 -0.95 13.91
C ALA A 542 6.25 -1.30 14.91
N ILE A 543 6.72 -2.56 14.92
CA ILE A 543 7.85 -2.99 15.75
C ILE A 543 9.15 -2.30 15.31
N ARG A 544 9.37 -2.11 14.00
CA ARG A 544 10.53 -1.38 13.48
C ARG A 544 10.53 0.07 13.93
N ILE A 545 9.38 0.72 13.87
CA ILE A 545 9.21 2.11 14.31
C ILE A 545 9.48 2.22 15.81
N PHE A 546 8.91 1.32 16.63
CA PHE A 546 9.16 1.33 18.07
C PHE A 546 10.65 1.15 18.40
N GLY A 547 11.33 0.21 17.72
CA GLY A 547 12.78 0.04 17.88
C GLY A 547 13.56 1.32 17.54
N ARG A 548 13.19 2.07 16.52
CA ARG A 548 13.80 3.37 16.17
C ARG A 548 13.54 4.44 17.22
N ILE A 549 12.32 4.49 17.77
CA ILE A 549 11.98 5.41 18.88
C ILE A 549 12.86 5.10 20.09
N GLU A 550 12.89 3.85 20.50
CA GLU A 550 13.63 3.40 21.69
C GLU A 550 15.14 3.68 21.60
N HIS A 551 15.74 3.54 20.41
CA HIS A 551 17.15 3.81 20.15
C HIS A 551 17.46 5.28 19.80
N GLY A 552 16.48 6.17 19.87
CA GLY A 552 16.66 7.62 19.71
C GLY A 552 16.76 8.10 18.25
N ALA A 553 16.59 7.21 17.26
CA ALA A 553 16.62 7.61 15.84
C ALA A 553 15.45 8.53 15.44
N MET A 554 14.49 8.74 16.32
CA MET A 554 13.31 9.59 16.12
C MET A 554 13.12 10.60 17.28
N ALA A 555 14.15 10.84 18.07
CA ALA A 555 14.07 11.71 19.26
C ALA A 555 13.73 13.17 18.92
N ASP A 556 14.20 13.67 17.78
CA ASP A 556 13.92 15.03 17.32
C ASP A 556 12.51 15.17 16.74
N GLU A 557 11.97 14.10 16.16
CA GLU A 557 10.66 14.09 15.51
C GLU A 557 9.51 13.88 16.51
N ILE A 558 9.71 12.99 17.50
CA ILE A 558 8.73 12.65 18.54
C ILE A 558 9.39 12.54 19.92
N PRO A 559 9.84 13.66 20.49
CA PRO A 559 10.63 13.67 21.73
C PRO A 559 9.90 13.04 22.91
N LEU A 560 8.58 13.27 23.07
CA LEU A 560 7.79 12.67 24.14
C LEU A 560 7.83 11.13 24.07
N ALA A 561 7.61 10.54 22.89
CA ALA A 561 7.64 9.08 22.74
C ALA A 561 9.01 8.50 23.07
N TYR A 562 10.10 9.18 22.69
CA TYR A 562 11.46 8.78 23.03
C TYR A 562 11.69 8.81 24.56
N ASP A 563 11.28 9.87 25.25
CA ASP A 563 11.44 10.02 26.68
C ASP A 563 10.62 8.96 27.44
N LEU A 564 9.41 8.66 27.00
CA LEU A 564 8.55 7.61 27.57
C LEU A 564 9.14 6.21 27.33
N ALA A 565 9.62 5.92 26.15
CA ALA A 565 10.16 4.60 25.79
C ALA A 565 11.37 4.20 26.66
N ARG A 566 12.14 5.16 27.16
CA ARG A 566 13.31 4.92 28.02
C ARG A 566 12.96 4.53 29.47
N ASN A 567 11.73 4.80 29.90
CA ASN A 567 11.30 4.66 31.30
C ASN A 567 10.20 3.61 31.49
N LEU A 568 10.06 2.67 30.56
CA LEU A 568 9.04 1.62 30.62
C LEU A 568 9.39 0.55 31.65
N GLN A 569 8.42 0.17 32.47
CA GLN A 569 8.51 -0.97 33.37
C GLN A 569 8.17 -2.28 32.63
N SER A 570 7.17 -2.23 31.74
CA SER A 570 6.64 -3.40 31.07
C SER A 570 7.03 -3.44 29.58
N ARG A 571 8.33 -3.24 29.27
CA ARG A 571 8.86 -3.19 27.90
C ARG A 571 8.50 -4.41 27.04
N ARG A 572 8.60 -5.64 27.62
CA ARG A 572 8.29 -6.89 26.91
C ARG A 572 6.80 -6.97 26.56
N ALA A 573 5.94 -6.51 27.47
CA ALA A 573 4.51 -6.46 27.25
C ALA A 573 4.17 -5.51 26.09
N LEU A 574 4.83 -4.36 25.97
CA LEU A 574 4.60 -3.45 24.84
C LEU A 574 4.98 -4.07 23.50
N TYR A 575 6.17 -4.69 23.39
CA TYR A 575 6.56 -5.38 22.15
C TYR A 575 5.57 -6.47 21.75
N MET A 576 5.09 -7.23 22.73
CA MET A 576 4.12 -8.28 22.49
C MET A 576 2.74 -7.72 22.15
N ALA A 577 2.33 -6.61 22.76
CA ALA A 577 1.09 -5.91 22.41
C ALA A 577 1.15 -5.34 20.98
N ILE A 578 2.27 -4.72 20.57
CA ILE A 578 2.48 -4.29 19.18
C ILE A 578 2.38 -5.49 18.22
N LEU A 579 2.92 -6.66 18.59
CA LEU A 579 2.84 -7.86 17.76
C LEU A 579 1.42 -8.39 17.61
N LEU A 580 0.58 -8.28 18.65
CA LEU A 580 -0.73 -8.93 18.72
C LEU A 580 -1.93 -7.99 18.50
N HIS A 581 -1.76 -6.65 18.46
CA HIS A 581 -2.88 -5.70 18.43
C HIS A 581 -3.88 -5.97 17.29
N ASP A 582 -3.38 -6.42 16.15
CA ASP A 582 -4.15 -6.69 14.93
C ASP A 582 -4.28 -8.18 14.57
N VAL A 583 -3.86 -9.09 15.42
CA VAL A 583 -3.78 -10.54 15.13
C VAL A 583 -5.13 -11.19 14.82
N ALA A 584 -6.22 -10.59 15.25
CA ALA A 584 -7.59 -11.07 15.02
C ALA A 584 -8.30 -10.39 13.84
N LYS A 585 -7.64 -9.48 13.09
CA LYS A 585 -8.25 -8.83 11.91
C LYS A 585 -8.70 -9.86 10.88
N GLY A 586 -9.87 -9.61 10.25
CA GLY A 586 -10.46 -10.47 9.22
C GLY A 586 -11.19 -11.72 9.72
N ARG A 587 -11.34 -11.91 11.03
CA ARG A 587 -12.13 -13.04 11.60
C ARG A 587 -13.62 -12.73 11.72
N GLY A 588 -13.99 -11.46 11.63
CA GLY A 588 -15.34 -10.96 11.93
C GLY A 588 -15.58 -10.83 13.44
N GLY A 589 -16.41 -9.87 13.84
CA GLY A 589 -16.52 -9.42 15.23
C GLY A 589 -15.55 -8.27 15.51
N ASP A 590 -15.44 -7.88 16.76
CA ASP A 590 -14.45 -6.90 17.18
C ASP A 590 -13.07 -7.56 17.26
N HIS A 591 -12.12 -7.05 16.47
CA HIS A 591 -10.77 -7.62 16.44
C HIS A 591 -9.98 -7.33 17.73
N SER A 592 -10.32 -6.26 18.44
CA SER A 592 -9.69 -5.91 19.72
C SER A 592 -10.10 -6.89 20.82
N GLU A 593 -11.40 -7.23 20.91
CA GLU A 593 -11.91 -8.22 21.84
C GLU A 593 -11.30 -9.60 21.57
N LEU A 594 -11.42 -10.08 20.32
CA LEU A 594 -10.85 -11.38 19.93
C LEU A 594 -9.32 -11.41 20.05
N GLY A 595 -8.64 -10.30 19.77
CA GLY A 595 -7.20 -10.17 19.91
C GLY A 595 -6.75 -10.27 21.38
N SER A 596 -7.50 -9.65 22.30
CA SER A 596 -7.24 -9.72 23.71
C SER A 596 -7.38 -11.14 24.27
N GLU A 597 -8.38 -11.91 23.81
CA GLU A 597 -8.55 -13.34 24.15
C GLU A 597 -7.35 -14.17 23.65
N ILE A 598 -6.91 -13.94 22.40
CA ILE A 598 -5.73 -14.60 21.83
C ILE A 598 -4.48 -14.28 22.64
N ALA A 599 -4.33 -13.04 23.11
CA ALA A 599 -3.19 -12.66 23.93
C ALA A 599 -3.13 -13.44 25.25
N LEU A 600 -4.28 -13.70 25.88
CA LEU A 600 -4.35 -14.52 27.09
C LEU A 600 -3.89 -15.97 26.88
N GLU A 601 -4.04 -16.50 25.64
CA GLU A 601 -3.59 -17.86 25.29
C GLU A 601 -2.12 -17.89 24.87
N VAL A 602 -1.71 -16.94 24.00
CA VAL A 602 -0.38 -16.94 23.35
C VAL A 602 0.72 -16.44 24.27
N CYS A 603 0.47 -15.42 25.11
CA CYS A 603 1.53 -14.81 25.93
C CYS A 603 2.17 -15.78 26.95
N PRO A 604 1.40 -16.62 27.69
CA PRO A 604 2.00 -17.63 28.55
C PRO A 604 2.83 -18.68 27.80
N GLU A 605 2.37 -19.10 26.61
CA GLU A 605 3.14 -20.03 25.75
C GLU A 605 4.47 -19.43 25.29
N MET A 606 4.52 -18.11 25.14
CA MET A 606 5.73 -17.35 24.79
C MET A 606 6.57 -16.94 26.00
N GLY A 607 6.22 -17.38 27.22
CA GLY A 607 7.01 -17.18 28.42
C GLY A 607 6.85 -15.82 29.11
N LEU A 608 5.73 -15.12 28.88
CA LEU A 608 5.37 -13.93 29.63
C LEU A 608 4.78 -14.32 31.01
N THR A 609 4.97 -13.45 31.99
CA THR A 609 4.35 -13.60 33.32
C THR A 609 2.83 -13.34 33.27
N GLY A 610 2.10 -13.69 34.32
CA GLY A 610 0.66 -13.40 34.38
C GLY A 610 0.34 -11.89 34.31
N GLU A 611 1.18 -11.05 34.95
CA GLU A 611 1.04 -9.60 34.93
C GLU A 611 1.33 -9.03 33.54
N GLU A 612 2.41 -9.49 32.88
CA GLU A 612 2.71 -9.10 31.49
C GLU A 612 1.60 -9.54 30.53
N THR A 613 1.04 -10.74 30.73
CA THR A 613 -0.05 -11.28 29.91
C THR A 613 -1.32 -10.44 30.04
N GLU A 614 -1.69 -10.06 31.26
CA GLU A 614 -2.83 -9.17 31.51
C GLU A 614 -2.62 -7.80 30.84
N THR A 615 -1.42 -7.24 31.00
CA THR A 615 -1.06 -5.95 30.39
C THR A 615 -1.15 -6.02 28.87
N VAL A 616 -0.64 -7.08 28.22
CA VAL A 616 -0.75 -7.28 26.76
C VAL A 616 -2.21 -7.39 26.34
N SER A 617 -3.00 -8.22 27.02
CA SER A 617 -4.43 -8.39 26.71
C SER A 617 -5.18 -7.08 26.81
N TRP A 618 -4.94 -6.29 27.86
CA TRP A 618 -5.54 -4.97 28.06
C TRP A 618 -5.12 -3.98 26.97
N LEU A 619 -3.84 -3.93 26.61
CA LEU A 619 -3.34 -3.06 25.53
C LEU A 619 -3.96 -3.42 24.17
N VAL A 620 -4.07 -4.71 23.86
CA VAL A 620 -4.71 -5.18 22.61
C VAL A 620 -6.19 -4.82 22.58
N LEU A 621 -6.91 -4.97 23.71
CA LEU A 621 -8.31 -4.58 23.80
C LEU A 621 -8.52 -3.09 23.57
N HIS A 622 -7.63 -2.26 24.08
CA HIS A 622 -7.78 -0.80 24.09
C HIS A 622 -6.87 -0.06 23.11
N HIS A 623 -6.22 -0.74 22.13
CA HIS A 623 -5.22 -0.09 21.26
C HIS A 623 -5.78 1.07 20.44
N LEU A 624 -7.07 1.12 20.14
CA LEU A 624 -7.73 2.21 19.43
C LEU A 624 -8.26 3.33 20.36
N LEU A 625 -8.22 3.14 21.67
CA LEU A 625 -8.89 4.03 22.63
C LEU A 625 -8.35 5.47 22.56
N LEU A 626 -7.02 5.68 22.60
CA LEU A 626 -6.45 7.02 22.55
C LEU A 626 -6.69 7.71 21.20
N SER A 627 -6.56 7.00 20.09
CA SER A 627 -6.79 7.58 18.77
C SER A 627 -8.27 7.93 18.56
N GLN A 628 -9.20 7.09 19.00
CA GLN A 628 -10.63 7.39 18.96
C GLN A 628 -10.97 8.58 19.85
N THR A 629 -10.41 8.65 21.04
CA THR A 629 -10.68 9.77 21.95
C THR A 629 -10.09 11.06 21.40
N ALA A 630 -8.83 11.08 20.98
CA ALA A 630 -8.16 12.29 20.50
C ALA A 630 -8.81 12.87 19.23
N PHE A 631 -9.35 12.03 18.35
CA PHE A 631 -9.82 12.47 17.04
C PHE A 631 -11.35 12.48 16.88
N GLN A 632 -12.08 11.92 17.83
CA GLN A 632 -13.54 11.79 17.77
C GLN A 632 -14.23 12.30 19.03
N ARG A 633 -13.50 12.80 20.02
CA ARG A 633 -14.07 13.35 21.26
C ARG A 633 -13.49 14.73 21.52
N ASP A 634 -14.29 15.57 22.19
CA ASP A 634 -13.82 16.85 22.68
C ASP A 634 -12.92 16.61 23.90
N ILE A 635 -11.62 16.82 23.71
CA ILE A 635 -10.62 16.67 24.78
C ILE A 635 -10.69 17.79 25.81
N ASP A 636 -11.44 18.88 25.53
CA ASP A 636 -11.69 19.97 26.49
C ASP A 636 -12.90 19.66 27.39
N ASP A 637 -13.75 18.67 27.03
CA ASP A 637 -14.81 18.21 27.91
C ASP A 637 -14.22 17.39 29.08
N PRO A 638 -14.34 17.88 30.34
CA PRO A 638 -13.81 17.17 31.52
C PRO A 638 -14.29 15.72 31.62
N LYS A 639 -15.50 15.43 31.14
CA LYS A 639 -16.04 14.07 31.15
C LYS A 639 -15.21 13.14 30.26
N THR A 640 -14.78 13.60 29.10
CA THR A 640 -13.92 12.81 28.19
C THR A 640 -12.64 12.38 28.90
N ILE A 641 -11.99 13.30 29.61
CA ILE A 641 -10.72 13.03 30.31
C ILE A 641 -10.93 12.10 31.49
N LEU A 642 -12.00 12.33 32.30
CA LEU A 642 -12.30 11.49 33.48
C LEU A 642 -12.68 10.06 33.09
N ASP A 643 -13.54 9.87 32.08
CA ASP A 643 -13.92 8.55 31.57
C ASP A 643 -12.71 7.78 31.03
N LEU A 644 -11.79 8.49 30.36
CA LEU A 644 -10.55 7.91 29.83
C LEU A 644 -9.60 7.52 30.97
N ALA A 645 -9.42 8.39 31.96
CA ALA A 645 -8.60 8.12 33.15
C ALA A 645 -9.13 6.92 33.96
N ASP A 646 -10.46 6.82 34.11
CA ASP A 646 -11.13 5.69 34.78
C ASP A 646 -10.90 4.37 34.04
N THR A 647 -10.87 4.40 32.71
CA THR A 647 -10.56 3.22 31.89
C THR A 647 -9.09 2.80 31.99
N ILE A 648 -8.16 3.76 31.96
CA ILE A 648 -6.70 3.50 31.95
C ILE A 648 -6.17 3.14 33.33
N GLN A 649 -6.59 3.84 34.37
CA GLN A 649 -6.29 3.63 35.80
C GLN A 649 -4.81 3.70 36.22
N SER A 650 -3.86 3.70 35.31
CA SER A 650 -2.43 3.60 35.61
C SER A 650 -1.59 4.49 34.70
N PRO A 651 -0.65 5.28 35.27
CA PRO A 651 0.30 6.03 34.47
C PRO A 651 1.14 5.15 33.54
N GLU A 652 1.50 3.93 33.96
CA GLU A 652 2.26 3.01 33.09
C GLU A 652 1.40 2.52 31.89
N ARG A 653 0.14 2.14 32.12
CA ARG A 653 -0.78 1.77 31.05
C ARG A 653 -0.98 2.93 30.07
N LEU A 654 -1.07 4.16 30.56
CA LEU A 654 -1.17 5.36 29.71
C LEU A 654 0.08 5.52 28.82
N ARG A 655 1.30 5.35 29.36
CA ARG A 655 2.56 5.40 28.60
C ARG A 655 2.62 4.32 27.52
N LEU A 656 2.32 3.08 27.90
CA LEU A 656 2.31 1.93 26.98
C LEU A 656 1.30 2.13 25.86
N LEU A 657 0.08 2.60 26.19
CA LEU A 657 -0.99 2.81 25.23
C LEU A 657 -0.67 3.96 24.26
N LEU A 658 -0.08 5.06 24.74
CA LEU A 658 0.36 6.13 23.86
C LEU A 658 1.43 5.67 22.87
N LEU A 659 2.43 4.94 23.34
CA LEU A 659 3.48 4.40 22.48
C LEU A 659 2.92 3.41 21.45
N LEU A 660 2.01 2.54 21.86
CA LEU A 660 1.31 1.63 20.95
C LEU A 660 0.53 2.40 19.88
N THR A 661 -0.24 3.42 20.28
CA THR A 661 -1.02 4.28 19.37
C THR A 661 -0.13 5.01 18.36
N ILE A 662 1.01 5.56 18.80
CA ILE A 662 1.95 6.26 17.91
C ILE A 662 2.53 5.31 16.87
N VAL A 663 2.99 4.13 17.27
CA VAL A 663 3.63 3.20 16.32
C VAL A 663 2.61 2.58 15.37
N ASP A 664 1.41 2.27 15.83
CA ASP A 664 0.32 1.79 15.01
C ASP A 664 -0.03 2.80 13.91
N MET A 665 -0.33 4.04 14.27
CA MET A 665 -0.67 5.10 13.32
C MET A 665 0.44 5.36 12.30
N ARG A 666 1.68 5.40 12.74
CA ARG A 666 2.84 5.63 11.85
C ARG A 666 3.12 4.47 10.91
N ALA A 667 2.77 3.25 11.32
CA ALA A 667 2.93 2.06 10.49
C ALA A 667 1.85 1.92 9.41
N VAL A 668 0.73 2.61 9.52
CA VAL A 668 -0.35 2.58 8.50
C VAL A 668 0.10 3.23 7.19
N SER A 669 0.48 4.48 7.23
CA SER A 669 1.07 5.23 6.10
C SER A 669 1.62 6.59 6.55
N PRO A 670 2.54 7.23 5.77
CA PRO A 670 3.05 8.57 6.07
C PRO A 670 1.96 9.64 6.17
N ARG A 671 0.84 9.44 5.48
CA ARG A 671 -0.26 10.40 5.43
C ARG A 671 -1.19 10.32 6.64
N VAL A 672 -1.14 9.24 7.39
CA VAL A 672 -2.01 9.06 8.58
C VAL A 672 -1.48 9.85 9.77
N TRP A 673 -0.17 9.97 9.90
CA TRP A 673 0.50 10.74 10.95
C TRP A 673 0.86 12.13 10.44
N ASN A 674 0.39 13.17 11.12
CA ASN A 674 0.77 14.56 10.87
C ASN A 674 0.95 15.32 12.19
N ALA A 675 1.44 16.56 12.13
CA ALA A 675 1.73 17.37 13.30
C ALA A 675 0.48 17.67 14.14
N TRP A 676 -0.67 17.88 13.51
CA TRP A 676 -1.94 18.10 14.20
C TRP A 676 -2.34 16.91 15.09
N LYS A 677 -2.31 15.68 14.54
CA LYS A 677 -2.62 14.47 15.30
C LYS A 677 -1.62 14.21 16.41
N ALA A 678 -0.35 14.52 16.18
CA ALA A 678 0.68 14.44 17.20
C ALA A 678 0.38 15.39 18.37
N THR A 679 -0.03 16.63 18.07
CA THR A 679 -0.41 17.63 19.07
C THR A 679 -1.62 17.18 19.89
N LEU A 680 -2.68 16.70 19.24
CA LEU A 680 -3.88 16.23 19.96
C LEU A 680 -3.58 15.03 20.89
N LEU A 681 -2.78 14.08 20.43
CA LEU A 681 -2.37 12.94 21.27
C LEU A 681 -1.48 13.40 22.45
N HIS A 682 -0.60 14.35 22.21
CA HIS A 682 0.23 14.94 23.27
C HIS A 682 -0.62 15.64 24.34
N GLU A 683 -1.54 16.50 23.91
CA GLU A 683 -2.45 17.22 24.81
C GLU A 683 -3.35 16.25 25.59
N LEU A 684 -3.92 15.25 24.91
CA LEU A 684 -4.71 14.22 25.58
C LEU A 684 -3.89 13.46 26.63
N TYR A 685 -2.66 13.06 26.29
CA TYR A 685 -1.76 12.36 27.21
C TYR A 685 -1.49 13.22 28.46
N MET A 686 -1.12 14.49 28.30
CA MET A 686 -0.78 15.38 29.40
C MET A 686 -1.97 15.57 30.34
N ARG A 687 -3.19 15.77 29.81
CA ARG A 687 -4.40 15.96 30.60
C ARG A 687 -4.79 14.69 31.38
N VAL A 688 -4.70 13.53 30.79
CA VAL A 688 -5.00 12.25 31.45
C VAL A 688 -3.93 11.93 32.50
N ALA A 689 -2.65 12.19 32.21
CA ALA A 689 -1.56 12.01 33.16
C ALA A 689 -1.76 12.88 34.43
N GLU A 690 -2.16 14.16 34.25
CA GLU A 690 -2.48 15.04 35.35
C GLU A 690 -3.60 14.48 36.25
N VAL A 691 -4.67 13.92 35.67
CA VAL A 691 -5.75 13.28 36.43
C VAL A 691 -5.25 12.07 37.19
N LEU A 692 -4.49 11.19 36.54
CA LEU A 692 -3.97 9.95 37.13
C LEU A 692 -2.96 10.25 38.27
N GLU A 693 -2.27 11.38 38.22
CA GLU A 693 -1.37 11.85 39.28
C GLU A 693 -2.08 12.60 40.41
N GLY A 694 -3.41 12.77 40.33
CA GLY A 694 -4.23 13.37 41.38
C GLY A 694 -4.42 14.89 41.26
N GLY A 695 -4.06 15.50 40.13
CA GLY A 695 -4.08 16.97 39.95
C GLY A 695 -5.46 17.59 39.64
N LEU A 696 -6.39 16.86 39.00
CA LEU A 696 -7.66 17.44 38.53
C LEU A 696 -8.87 17.28 39.42
N ALA A 697 -8.78 16.49 40.49
CA ALA A 697 -9.95 16.11 41.31
C ALA A 697 -10.56 17.23 42.15
N THR A 698 -9.95 18.43 42.20
CA THR A 698 -10.32 19.45 43.21
C THR A 698 -10.38 20.89 42.67
N THR A 699 -10.07 21.17 41.42
CA THR A 699 -10.13 22.57 40.97
C THR A 699 -11.50 22.86 40.36
N GLU A 700 -12.33 23.58 41.08
CA GLU A 700 -13.64 24.05 40.62
C GLU A 700 -13.49 24.78 39.28
N ARG A 701 -14.44 24.58 38.33
CA ARG A 701 -14.49 25.20 37.01
C ARG A 701 -14.25 26.71 37.06
N ASP A 702 -14.82 27.39 38.08
CA ASP A 702 -14.73 28.83 38.24
C ASP A 702 -13.30 29.31 38.57
N VAL A 703 -12.53 28.49 39.31
CA VAL A 703 -11.11 28.79 39.60
C VAL A 703 -10.26 28.67 38.34
N ARG A 704 -10.54 27.72 37.46
CA ARG A 704 -9.83 27.57 36.17
C ARG A 704 -10.15 28.73 35.26
N VAL A 705 -11.42 29.15 35.17
CA VAL A 705 -11.86 30.32 34.40
C VAL A 705 -11.19 31.60 34.92
N ALA A 706 -11.13 31.77 36.24
CA ALA A 706 -10.48 32.90 36.83
C ALA A 706 -8.98 32.96 36.47
N ARG A 707 -8.27 31.86 36.62
CA ARG A 707 -6.84 31.79 36.24
C ARG A 707 -6.60 32.08 34.75
N ALA A 708 -7.46 31.56 33.86
CA ALA A 708 -7.35 31.84 32.44
C ALA A 708 -7.54 33.35 32.17
N LYS A 709 -8.52 33.98 32.80
CA LYS A 709 -8.75 35.43 32.68
C LYS A 709 -7.59 36.25 33.22
N ASP A 710 -7.02 35.88 34.37
CA ASP A 710 -5.89 36.59 34.99
C ASP A 710 -4.68 36.52 34.08
N ALA A 711 -4.34 35.30 33.55
CA ALA A 711 -3.21 35.12 32.61
C ALA A 711 -3.38 35.93 31.32
N VAL A 712 -4.59 35.92 30.75
CA VAL A 712 -4.88 36.73 29.54
C VAL A 712 -4.81 38.22 29.87
N GLY A 713 -5.30 38.64 31.02
CA GLY A 713 -5.21 40.04 31.47
C GLY A 713 -3.79 40.56 31.53
N GLU A 714 -2.83 39.74 31.96
CA GLU A 714 -1.41 40.07 31.97
C GLU A 714 -0.88 40.31 30.54
N ILE A 715 -1.19 39.37 29.61
CA ILE A 715 -0.77 39.52 28.19
C ILE A 715 -1.39 40.75 27.54
N LEU A 716 -2.68 41.03 27.77
CA LEU A 716 -3.35 42.21 27.23
C LEU A 716 -2.74 43.51 27.71
N ALA A 717 -2.27 43.58 28.96
CA ALA A 717 -1.57 44.72 29.48
C ALA A 717 -0.21 44.94 28.77
N GLU A 718 0.51 43.86 28.44
CA GLU A 718 1.76 43.91 27.67
C GLU A 718 1.50 44.34 26.22
N ASP A 719 0.36 43.92 25.61
CA ASP A 719 -0.08 44.29 24.26
C ASP A 719 -0.73 45.66 24.14
N GLY A 720 -0.64 46.47 25.20
CA GLY A 720 -1.06 47.85 25.21
C GLY A 720 -2.57 48.08 25.24
N PHE A 721 -3.35 47.14 25.78
CA PHE A 721 -4.76 47.38 26.09
C PHE A 721 -4.90 48.31 27.31
N THR A 722 -5.85 49.23 27.23
CA THR A 722 -6.24 50.01 28.43
C THR A 722 -6.98 49.10 29.40
N PRO A 723 -6.97 49.44 30.74
CA PRO A 723 -7.71 48.63 31.70
C PRO A 723 -9.19 48.41 31.35
N GLY A 724 -9.83 49.44 30.77
CA GLY A 724 -11.22 49.37 30.33
C GLY A 724 -11.43 48.42 29.12
N GLU A 725 -10.51 48.43 28.14
CA GLU A 725 -10.56 47.50 27.02
C GLU A 725 -10.33 46.06 27.50
N SER A 726 -9.42 45.82 28.42
CA SER A 726 -9.17 44.50 29.00
C SER A 726 -10.42 43.99 29.77
N GLU A 727 -10.99 44.84 30.63
CA GLU A 727 -12.21 44.46 31.38
C GLU A 727 -13.38 44.19 30.45
N HIS A 728 -13.54 44.97 29.39
CA HIS A 728 -14.55 44.76 28.37
C HIS A 728 -14.40 43.37 27.72
N PHE A 729 -13.19 43.01 27.20
CA PHE A 729 -12.94 41.70 26.58
C PHE A 729 -13.12 40.55 27.59
N LEU A 730 -12.56 40.65 28.79
CA LEU A 730 -12.69 39.61 29.83
C LEU A 730 -14.15 39.41 30.26
N GLY A 731 -15.03 40.39 30.03
CA GLY A 731 -16.47 40.29 30.26
C GLY A 731 -17.25 39.62 29.15
N LEU A 732 -16.74 39.52 27.91
CA LEU A 732 -17.49 39.01 26.75
C LEU A 732 -17.72 37.52 26.74
N GLY A 733 -16.77 36.73 27.26
CA GLY A 733 -16.79 35.28 27.16
C GLY A 733 -17.53 34.55 28.28
N TYR A 734 -18.35 33.57 27.99
CA TYR A 734 -18.87 32.63 28.97
C TYR A 734 -17.75 31.71 29.50
N GLY A 735 -17.99 31.00 30.61
CA GLY A 735 -16.99 30.08 31.20
C GLY A 735 -16.50 28.98 30.26
N SER A 736 -17.31 28.55 29.31
CA SER A 736 -16.90 27.57 28.25
C SER A 736 -15.86 28.16 27.31
N TYR A 737 -15.99 29.38 26.88
CA TYR A 737 -15.03 30.09 26.05
C TYR A 737 -13.63 30.12 26.69
N TRP A 738 -13.54 30.52 27.98
CA TRP A 738 -12.29 30.63 28.72
C TRP A 738 -11.54 29.30 28.92
N LEU A 739 -12.24 28.18 28.75
CA LEU A 739 -11.66 26.84 28.91
C LEU A 739 -11.37 26.16 27.57
N SER A 740 -11.75 26.78 26.43
CA SER A 740 -11.62 26.20 25.11
C SER A 740 -10.32 26.58 24.36
N PHE A 741 -9.57 27.55 24.83
CA PHE A 741 -8.38 28.06 24.14
C PHE A 741 -7.23 28.33 25.14
N ASP A 742 -6.02 28.33 24.59
CA ASP A 742 -4.85 28.81 25.32
C ASP A 742 -4.82 30.37 25.43
N GLN A 743 -4.00 30.86 26.31
CA GLN A 743 -3.90 32.30 26.61
C GLN A 743 -3.48 33.15 25.40
N ASP A 744 -2.60 32.61 24.55
CA ASP A 744 -2.13 33.29 23.35
C ASP A 744 -3.25 33.42 22.30
N THR A 745 -4.08 32.36 22.15
CA THR A 745 -5.28 32.43 21.30
C THR A 745 -6.31 33.44 21.83
N HIS A 746 -6.55 33.46 23.15
CA HIS A 746 -7.42 34.49 23.75
C HIS A 746 -6.90 35.91 23.50
N ALA A 747 -5.60 36.14 23.58
CA ALA A 747 -5.00 37.46 23.30
C ALA A 747 -5.19 37.86 21.84
N ARG A 748 -5.02 36.89 20.88
CA ARG A 748 -5.34 37.17 19.46
C ARG A 748 -6.82 37.50 19.25
N HIS A 749 -7.73 36.76 19.91
CA HIS A 749 -9.15 37.08 19.87
C HIS A 749 -9.46 38.49 20.39
N ALA A 750 -8.78 38.93 21.46
CA ALA A 750 -8.92 40.28 21.98
C ALA A 750 -8.46 41.36 20.97
N LEU A 751 -7.33 41.11 20.30
CA LEU A 751 -6.84 41.97 19.22
C LEU A 751 -7.83 42.08 18.07
N LEU A 752 -8.34 40.93 17.62
CA LEU A 752 -9.33 40.85 16.54
C LEU A 752 -10.61 41.63 16.88
N ILE A 753 -11.16 41.42 18.08
CA ILE A 753 -12.38 42.08 18.52
C ILE A 753 -12.15 43.58 18.61
N ARG A 754 -11.05 44.03 19.27
CA ARG A 754 -10.67 45.45 19.37
C ARG A 754 -10.57 46.11 18.00
N GLU A 755 -9.95 45.45 17.04
CA GLU A 755 -9.80 46.00 15.68
C GLU A 755 -11.13 46.03 14.93
N SER A 756 -11.99 45.01 15.08
CA SER A 756 -13.33 44.98 14.54
C SER A 756 -14.22 46.11 15.07
N GLU A 757 -14.22 46.32 16.38
CA GLU A 757 -14.99 47.39 17.03
C GLU A 757 -14.49 48.78 16.64
N ARG A 758 -13.16 48.99 16.53
CA ARG A 758 -12.59 50.25 16.08
C ARG A 758 -12.92 50.59 14.63
N ARG A 759 -13.07 49.59 13.78
CA ARG A 759 -13.43 49.78 12.35
C ARG A 759 -14.93 49.80 12.11
N ASP A 760 -15.75 49.52 13.11
CA ASP A 760 -17.19 49.27 13.00
C ASP A 760 -17.49 48.24 11.91
N SER A 761 -16.70 47.14 11.89
CA SER A 761 -16.77 46.12 10.87
C SER A 761 -17.78 45.04 11.26
N PRO A 762 -18.83 44.77 10.45
CA PRO A 762 -19.82 43.76 10.78
C PRO A 762 -19.29 42.31 10.63
N LEU A 763 -18.14 42.14 9.99
CA LEU A 763 -17.46 40.88 9.75
C LEU A 763 -15.96 41.11 9.72
N THR A 764 -15.22 40.37 10.54
CA THR A 764 -13.76 40.32 10.52
C THR A 764 -13.28 38.87 10.47
N VAL A 765 -12.34 38.61 9.56
CA VAL A 765 -11.74 37.29 9.35
C VAL A 765 -10.23 37.43 9.54
N GLU A 766 -9.67 36.63 10.43
CA GLU A 766 -8.22 36.56 10.66
C GLU A 766 -7.72 35.15 10.33
N THR A 767 -6.53 35.05 9.77
CA THR A 767 -5.89 33.79 9.44
C THR A 767 -4.48 33.77 10.02
N GLN A 768 -4.21 32.79 10.87
CA GLN A 768 -2.92 32.59 11.53
C GLN A 768 -2.35 31.22 11.20
N PRO A 769 -1.29 31.13 10.38
CA PRO A 769 -0.56 29.89 10.19
C PRO A 769 0.10 29.41 11.49
N LEU A 770 -0.06 28.13 11.80
CA LEU A 770 0.56 27.44 12.94
C LEU A 770 1.37 26.25 12.43
N PRO A 771 2.54 26.45 11.79
CA PRO A 771 3.29 25.40 11.13
C PRO A 771 3.71 24.25 12.06
N THR A 772 4.02 24.59 13.34
CA THR A 772 4.38 23.61 14.36
C THR A 772 3.24 22.65 14.70
N ARG A 773 2.00 23.09 14.52
CA ARG A 773 0.77 22.27 14.68
C ARG A 773 0.29 21.69 13.33
N GLY A 774 0.87 22.10 12.21
CA GLY A 774 0.47 21.69 10.87
C GLY A 774 -0.93 22.15 10.46
N VAL A 775 -1.39 23.29 10.96
CA VAL A 775 -2.71 23.87 10.68
C VAL A 775 -2.65 25.37 10.51
N THR A 776 -3.66 25.93 9.86
CA THR A 776 -3.93 27.36 9.88
C THR A 776 -5.20 27.62 10.69
N GLU A 777 -5.10 28.50 11.66
CA GLU A 777 -6.24 28.98 12.46
C GLU A 777 -6.97 30.09 11.69
N VAL A 778 -8.27 29.95 11.55
CA VAL A 778 -9.15 30.94 10.92
C VAL A 778 -10.18 31.37 11.95
N THR A 779 -10.07 32.60 12.41
CA THR A 779 -10.99 33.18 13.38
C THR A 779 -11.93 34.17 12.70
N ILE A 780 -13.22 33.99 12.94
CA ILE A 780 -14.29 34.79 12.34
C ILE A 780 -15.08 35.44 13.45
N TYR A 781 -15.18 36.75 13.42
CA TYR A 781 -15.98 37.54 14.33
C TYR A 781 -17.10 38.27 13.55
N THR A 782 -18.35 37.94 13.83
CA THR A 782 -19.52 38.46 13.10
C THR A 782 -20.80 38.29 13.93
N ALA A 783 -21.92 38.91 13.48
CA ALA A 783 -23.23 38.67 14.11
C ALA A 783 -23.63 37.20 14.00
N ASP A 784 -24.05 36.60 15.12
CA ASP A 784 -24.49 35.20 15.12
C ASP A 784 -25.85 35.05 14.44
N HIS A 785 -25.95 34.03 13.58
CA HIS A 785 -27.21 33.69 12.91
C HIS A 785 -27.27 32.20 12.56
N PRO A 786 -28.50 31.60 12.46
CA PRO A 786 -28.64 30.20 12.06
C PRO A 786 -27.97 29.91 10.70
N GLY A 787 -27.21 28.81 10.63
CA GLY A 787 -26.51 28.37 9.42
C GLY A 787 -25.16 29.06 9.16
N LEU A 788 -24.65 29.88 10.10
CA LEU A 788 -23.35 30.53 9.98
C LEU A 788 -22.24 29.48 9.74
N PHE A 789 -22.17 28.46 10.57
CA PHE A 789 -21.21 27.37 10.42
C PHE A 789 -21.25 26.72 9.04
N SER A 790 -22.43 26.38 8.53
CA SER A 790 -22.59 25.75 7.21
C SER A 790 -22.03 26.62 6.09
N ARG A 791 -22.28 27.93 6.16
CA ARG A 791 -21.77 28.89 5.17
C ARG A 791 -20.26 29.04 5.22
N ILE A 792 -19.68 29.06 6.43
CA ILE A 792 -18.21 29.10 6.61
C ILE A 792 -17.60 27.80 6.08
N ALA A 793 -18.16 26.64 6.44
CA ALA A 793 -17.69 25.33 5.96
C ALA A 793 -17.74 25.24 4.43
N GLY A 794 -18.80 25.79 3.80
CA GLY A 794 -18.90 25.88 2.35
C GLY A 794 -17.81 26.75 1.72
N ALA A 795 -17.53 27.93 2.29
CA ALA A 795 -16.49 28.85 1.82
C ALA A 795 -15.09 28.22 1.91
N LEU A 796 -14.78 27.57 3.03
CA LEU A 796 -13.52 26.87 3.25
C LEU A 796 -13.34 25.70 2.28
N ALA A 797 -14.42 24.94 2.01
CA ALA A 797 -14.40 23.86 1.01
C ALA A 797 -14.12 24.40 -0.41
N ILE A 798 -14.70 25.55 -0.79
CA ILE A 798 -14.43 26.22 -2.07
C ILE A 798 -12.98 26.71 -2.16
N ALA A 799 -12.40 27.17 -1.04
CA ALA A 799 -10.98 27.53 -0.97
C ALA A 799 -10.05 26.33 -1.13
N GLY A 800 -10.56 25.11 -0.99
CA GLY A 800 -9.79 23.87 -1.02
C GLY A 800 -9.19 23.51 0.32
N ALA A 801 -9.70 24.10 1.41
CA ALA A 801 -9.29 23.82 2.77
C ALA A 801 -10.08 22.65 3.37
N SER A 802 -9.40 21.81 4.15
CA SER A 802 -9.99 20.75 4.99
C SER A 802 -10.07 21.25 6.43
N ILE A 803 -11.25 21.34 6.98
CA ILE A 803 -11.45 21.64 8.40
C ILE A 803 -11.09 20.39 9.20
N VAL A 804 -10.29 20.53 10.24
CA VAL A 804 -9.91 19.41 11.14
C VAL A 804 -10.50 19.54 12.53
N ASP A 805 -10.75 20.79 12.96
CA ASP A 805 -11.39 21.10 14.23
C ASP A 805 -12.11 22.45 14.16
N ALA A 806 -13.13 22.66 14.99
CA ALA A 806 -13.83 23.92 15.09
C ALA A 806 -14.38 24.15 16.50
N ARG A 807 -14.30 25.41 16.97
CA ARG A 807 -14.89 25.91 18.21
C ARG A 807 -15.79 27.08 17.90
N ILE A 808 -17.02 27.01 18.35
CA ILE A 808 -18.07 27.96 18.05
C ILE A 808 -18.57 28.61 19.32
N HIS A 809 -18.42 29.91 19.43
CA HIS A 809 -18.79 30.65 20.62
C HIS A 809 -19.64 31.88 20.28
N THR A 810 -20.87 31.92 20.78
CA THR A 810 -21.65 33.14 20.82
C THR A 810 -21.29 33.90 22.08
N LEU A 811 -20.74 35.09 21.95
CA LEU A 811 -20.34 35.98 23.06
C LEU A 811 -21.56 36.63 23.71
N ILE A 812 -21.36 37.24 24.89
CA ILE A 812 -22.43 37.91 25.66
C ILE A 812 -23.06 39.07 24.88
N ASN A 813 -22.31 39.73 23.98
CA ASN A 813 -22.79 40.78 23.10
C ASN A 813 -23.60 40.30 21.90
N GLY A 814 -23.84 38.96 21.76
CA GLY A 814 -24.56 38.35 20.64
C GLY A 814 -23.75 38.16 19.36
N MET A 815 -22.46 38.43 19.40
CA MET A 815 -21.56 38.19 18.29
C MET A 815 -21.04 36.72 18.33
N ALA A 816 -20.89 36.13 17.17
CA ALA A 816 -20.19 34.85 17.01
C ALA A 816 -18.68 35.10 16.92
N LEU A 817 -17.91 34.31 17.65
CA LEU A 817 -16.46 34.20 17.58
C LEU A 817 -16.12 32.74 17.27
N ASP A 818 -16.02 32.44 16.00
CA ASP A 818 -15.85 31.07 15.51
C ASP A 818 -14.42 30.85 15.06
N THR A 819 -13.77 29.83 15.61
CA THR A 819 -12.40 29.46 15.30
C THR A 819 -12.37 28.11 14.63
N PHE A 820 -11.73 28.05 13.45
CA PHE A 820 -11.55 26.84 12.65
C PHE A 820 -10.07 26.54 12.47
N TRP A 821 -9.67 25.30 12.66
CA TRP A 821 -8.34 24.83 12.27
C TRP A 821 -8.46 24.07 10.95
N ILE A 822 -7.67 24.51 9.98
CA ILE A 822 -7.75 24.02 8.61
C ILE A 822 -6.40 23.55 8.10
N GLN A 823 -6.43 22.62 7.17
CA GLN A 823 -5.28 22.07 6.43
C GLN A 823 -5.51 22.18 4.93
N ASP A 824 -4.42 22.20 4.18
CA ASP A 824 -4.45 22.07 2.73
C ASP A 824 -4.69 20.61 2.27
N ALA A 825 -4.65 20.34 0.96
CA ALA A 825 -4.84 19.01 0.40
C ALA A 825 -3.70 18.01 0.72
N SER A 826 -2.55 18.50 1.18
CA SER A 826 -1.41 17.68 1.64
C SER A 826 -1.46 17.37 3.14
N GLY A 827 -2.36 18.00 3.87
CA GLY A 827 -2.49 17.88 5.34
C GLY A 827 -1.57 18.81 6.12
N GLU A 828 -1.13 19.91 5.50
CA GLU A 828 -0.24 20.90 6.06
C GLU A 828 -0.95 22.25 6.22
N ALA A 829 -0.31 23.18 6.94
CA ALA A 829 -0.83 24.55 7.11
C ALA A 829 -0.82 25.33 5.79
N PHE A 830 -1.78 26.24 5.62
CA PHE A 830 -1.70 27.27 4.59
C PHE A 830 -0.72 28.35 5.07
N GLU A 831 0.42 28.50 4.39
CA GLU A 831 1.46 29.48 4.78
C GLU A 831 1.59 30.65 3.79
N GLU A 832 1.21 30.42 2.53
CA GLU A 832 1.40 31.38 1.45
C GLU A 832 0.44 32.58 1.57
N PRO A 833 0.93 33.82 1.64
CA PRO A 833 0.10 35.01 1.85
C PRO A 833 -1.03 35.17 0.83
N HIS A 834 -0.81 34.79 -0.43
CA HIS A 834 -1.82 34.90 -1.46
C HIS A 834 -2.97 33.87 -1.28
N GLN A 835 -2.68 32.69 -0.72
CA GLN A 835 -3.67 31.68 -0.41
C GLN A 835 -4.51 32.12 0.79
N LEU A 836 -3.87 32.67 1.83
CA LEU A 836 -4.53 33.20 3.02
C LEU A 836 -5.47 34.38 2.65
N ALA A 837 -5.00 35.32 1.85
CA ALA A 837 -5.83 36.44 1.37
C ALA A 837 -7.03 35.96 0.52
N ARG A 838 -6.82 34.96 -0.32
CA ARG A 838 -7.92 34.32 -1.09
C ARG A 838 -8.94 33.65 -0.18
N LEU A 839 -8.49 32.95 0.85
CA LEU A 839 -9.34 32.27 1.81
C LEU A 839 -10.21 33.27 2.56
N SER A 840 -9.63 34.33 3.13
CA SER A 840 -10.35 35.39 3.81
C SER A 840 -11.38 36.06 2.89
N ALA A 841 -10.99 36.37 1.65
CA ALA A 841 -11.92 36.98 0.67
C ALA A 841 -13.10 36.08 0.31
N LEU A 842 -12.89 34.75 0.21
CA LEU A 842 -13.95 33.79 -0.04
C LEU A 842 -14.94 33.68 1.12
N VAL A 843 -14.44 33.66 2.35
CA VAL A 843 -15.28 33.68 3.56
C VAL A 843 -16.12 34.96 3.59
N GLU A 844 -15.50 36.13 3.38
CA GLU A 844 -16.20 37.42 3.35
C GLU A 844 -17.27 37.49 2.24
N GLN A 845 -16.95 37.06 1.02
CA GLN A 845 -17.91 37.02 -0.10
C GLN A 845 -19.12 36.14 0.21
N THR A 846 -18.85 34.99 0.82
CA THR A 846 -19.87 34.02 1.18
C THR A 846 -20.80 34.55 2.28
N LEU A 847 -20.23 35.07 3.35
CA LEU A 847 -21.01 35.58 4.48
C LEU A 847 -21.76 36.87 4.13
N SER A 848 -21.22 37.71 3.22
CA SER A 848 -21.92 38.87 2.68
C SER A 848 -23.00 38.54 1.64
N GLY A 849 -23.24 37.26 1.33
CA GLY A 849 -24.27 36.84 0.37
C GLY A 849 -23.93 37.07 -1.10
N ARG A 850 -22.64 37.37 -1.43
CA ARG A 850 -22.20 37.63 -2.81
C ARG A 850 -21.85 36.36 -3.59
N MET A 851 -21.88 35.20 -2.94
CA MET A 851 -21.53 33.92 -3.53
C MET A 851 -22.60 32.86 -3.30
N ASP A 852 -22.90 32.08 -4.34
CA ASP A 852 -23.81 30.92 -4.27
C ASP A 852 -22.96 29.67 -4.01
N ILE A 853 -22.96 29.23 -2.75
CA ILE A 853 -22.16 28.09 -2.27
C ILE A 853 -22.54 26.79 -3.01
N ALA A 854 -23.84 26.52 -3.19
CA ALA A 854 -24.30 25.28 -3.78
C ALA A 854 -23.84 25.12 -5.23
N ARG A 855 -23.84 26.22 -5.99
CA ARG A 855 -23.38 26.26 -7.37
C ARG A 855 -21.88 26.03 -7.47
N GLU A 856 -21.08 26.68 -6.62
CA GLU A 856 -19.62 26.60 -6.64
C GLU A 856 -19.13 25.21 -6.19
N ILE A 857 -19.69 24.65 -5.12
CA ILE A 857 -19.38 23.29 -4.64
C ILE A 857 -19.74 22.26 -5.73
N GLY A 858 -20.89 22.38 -6.40
CA GLY A 858 -21.29 21.51 -7.50
C GLY A 858 -20.31 21.55 -8.69
N GLY A 859 -19.63 22.68 -8.91
CA GLY A 859 -18.54 22.82 -9.89
C GLY A 859 -17.28 22.05 -9.52
N ILE A 860 -16.88 22.11 -8.26
CA ILE A 860 -15.67 21.46 -7.73
C ILE A 860 -15.83 19.93 -7.68
N GLY A 861 -17.01 19.45 -7.28
CA GLY A 861 -17.32 18.02 -7.19
C GLY A 861 -17.12 17.27 -8.51
N ARG A 862 -17.41 17.93 -9.64
CA ARG A 862 -17.23 17.36 -10.99
C ARG A 862 -15.77 17.19 -11.41
N MET A 863 -14.83 18.01 -10.89
CA MET A 863 -13.43 18.01 -11.30
C MET A 863 -12.51 17.11 -10.45
N ARG A 864 -12.87 16.80 -9.20
CA ARG A 864 -11.93 16.20 -8.22
C ARG A 864 -12.08 14.70 -7.96
N HIS A 865 -13.12 14.01 -8.44
CA HIS A 865 -13.29 12.59 -8.14
C HIS A 865 -12.49 11.69 -9.10
N GLY A 866 -11.28 11.31 -8.70
CA GLY A 866 -10.50 10.30 -9.41
C GLY A 866 -11.19 8.93 -9.39
N ARG A 867 -11.01 8.11 -10.45
CA ARG A 867 -11.58 6.75 -10.57
C ARG A 867 -11.26 5.85 -9.34
N ARG A 868 -10.11 6.06 -8.71
CA ARG A 868 -9.66 5.32 -7.51
C ARG A 868 -10.59 5.48 -6.31
N MET A 869 -11.08 6.69 -6.06
CA MET A 869 -11.93 6.97 -4.90
C MET A 869 -13.35 6.39 -5.05
N ARG A 870 -13.79 6.07 -6.28
CA ARG A 870 -15.14 5.56 -6.55
C ARG A 870 -15.31 4.06 -6.27
N ALA A 871 -14.23 3.31 -6.16
CA ALA A 871 -14.27 1.85 -5.98
C ALA A 871 -14.66 1.39 -4.57
N ILE A 872 -14.57 2.28 -3.57
CA ILE A 872 -14.84 1.95 -2.17
C ILE A 872 -16.21 2.47 -1.78
N HIS A 873 -17.11 1.57 -1.38
CA HIS A 873 -18.41 1.92 -0.84
C HIS A 873 -18.30 2.18 0.66
N VAL A 874 -18.69 3.38 1.11
CA VAL A 874 -18.76 3.77 2.51
C VAL A 874 -20.22 3.92 2.90
N PRO A 875 -20.83 2.94 3.59
CA PRO A 875 -22.24 3.06 3.98
C PRO A 875 -22.40 4.21 4.99
N PRO A 876 -23.33 5.15 4.76
CA PRO A 876 -23.59 6.24 5.68
C PRO A 876 -24.12 5.71 7.03
N ARG A 877 -23.56 6.24 8.11
CA ARG A 877 -23.96 5.90 9.48
C ARG A 877 -24.00 7.16 10.34
N VAL A 878 -25.07 7.30 11.14
CA VAL A 878 -25.19 8.38 12.12
C VAL A 878 -25.44 7.76 13.49
N VAL A 879 -24.61 8.14 14.46
CA VAL A 879 -24.74 7.74 15.86
C VAL A 879 -25.00 8.98 16.69
N ILE A 880 -26.03 8.94 17.54
CA ILE A 880 -26.32 10.03 18.49
C ILE A 880 -26.10 9.48 19.89
N ASP A 881 -25.18 10.12 20.64
CA ASP A 881 -24.77 9.69 21.98
C ASP A 881 -24.95 10.81 23.00
N ASN A 882 -25.92 10.65 23.87
CA ASN A 882 -26.17 11.56 24.99
C ASN A 882 -25.33 11.26 26.25
N ARG A 883 -24.56 10.17 26.24
CA ARG A 883 -23.68 9.80 27.36
C ARG A 883 -22.28 10.34 27.22
N ALA A 884 -21.85 10.63 25.98
CA ALA A 884 -20.50 11.08 25.67
C ALA A 884 -20.12 12.45 26.28
N SER A 885 -21.11 13.32 26.54
CA SER A 885 -20.90 14.62 27.20
C SER A 885 -21.99 14.88 28.25
N ASN A 886 -21.67 15.63 29.31
CA ASN A 886 -22.64 16.05 30.30
C ASN A 886 -23.51 17.22 29.79
N SER A 887 -22.95 18.07 28.92
CA SER A 887 -23.54 19.34 28.50
C SER A 887 -24.14 19.34 27.10
N TYR A 888 -23.73 18.39 26.24
CA TYR A 888 -24.06 18.36 24.81
C TYR A 888 -24.67 17.02 24.38
N THR A 889 -25.49 17.03 23.33
CA THR A 889 -25.79 15.86 22.55
C THR A 889 -24.67 15.68 21.51
N VAL A 890 -24.07 14.50 21.45
CA VAL A 890 -22.98 14.23 20.52
C VAL A 890 -23.53 13.47 19.32
N ILE A 891 -23.32 14.03 18.11
CA ILE A 891 -23.74 13.44 16.83
C ILE A 891 -22.49 13.07 16.04
N GLU A 892 -22.27 11.77 15.84
CA GLU A 892 -21.22 11.23 14.99
C GLU A 892 -21.81 10.89 13.62
N VAL A 893 -21.24 11.49 12.58
CA VAL A 893 -21.66 11.30 11.18
C VAL A 893 -20.53 10.59 10.45
N ASN A 894 -20.81 9.42 9.91
CA ASN A 894 -19.87 8.66 9.11
C ASN A 894 -20.38 8.61 7.67
N GLY A 895 -19.55 8.99 6.72
CA GLY A 895 -19.92 9.00 5.32
C GLY A 895 -18.71 8.99 4.41
N ARG A 896 -18.99 9.04 3.11
CA ARG A 896 -17.94 9.15 2.12
C ARG A 896 -17.46 10.60 2.06
N ASP A 897 -16.14 10.80 2.18
CA ASP A 897 -15.53 12.13 2.07
C ASP A 897 -15.69 12.71 0.64
N ARG A 898 -16.11 13.97 0.58
CA ARG A 898 -16.29 14.72 -0.67
C ARG A 898 -16.27 16.22 -0.39
N PRO A 899 -15.94 17.05 -1.40
CA PRO A 899 -16.10 18.50 -1.27
C PRO A 899 -17.54 18.90 -0.91
N GLY A 900 -17.69 19.71 0.12
CA GLY A 900 -19.00 20.17 0.61
C GLY A 900 -19.75 19.20 1.54
N LEU A 901 -19.20 18.03 1.89
CA LEU A 901 -19.84 17.12 2.85
C LEU A 901 -20.17 17.83 4.15
N LEU A 902 -19.20 18.52 4.74
CA LEU A 902 -19.37 19.23 6.00
C LEU A 902 -20.42 20.36 5.90
N HIS A 903 -20.46 21.08 4.78
CA HIS A 903 -21.51 22.06 4.50
C HIS A 903 -22.91 21.43 4.54
N ASP A 904 -23.10 20.30 3.84
CA ASP A 904 -24.39 19.62 3.78
C ASP A 904 -24.84 19.08 5.12
N VAL A 905 -23.93 18.44 5.87
CA VAL A 905 -24.19 17.90 7.21
C VAL A 905 -24.57 19.04 8.18
N THR A 906 -23.80 20.12 8.19
CA THR A 906 -24.04 21.24 9.11
C THR A 906 -25.27 22.05 8.72
N GLN A 907 -25.62 22.11 7.43
CA GLN A 907 -26.89 22.65 6.97
C GLN A 907 -28.07 21.84 7.50
N ALA A 908 -27.99 20.50 7.41
CA ALA A 908 -29.05 19.62 7.96
C ALA A 908 -29.17 19.75 9.48
N ILE A 909 -28.06 19.89 10.21
CA ILE A 909 -28.06 20.17 11.66
C ILE A 909 -28.79 21.52 11.95
N SER A 910 -28.49 22.56 11.20
CA SER A 910 -29.12 23.88 11.31
C SER A 910 -30.62 23.84 10.98
N ASP A 911 -31.04 23.10 9.94
CA ASP A 911 -32.44 22.97 9.54
C ASP A 911 -33.27 22.31 10.65
N HIS A 912 -32.66 21.43 11.45
CA HIS A 912 -33.26 20.85 12.65
C HIS A 912 -33.19 21.75 13.91
N LYS A 913 -32.78 23.00 13.72
CA LYS A 913 -32.71 24.02 14.80
C LYS A 913 -31.78 23.58 15.94
N LEU A 914 -30.62 23.05 15.58
CA LEU A 914 -29.56 22.71 16.51
C LEU A 914 -28.40 23.70 16.38
N GLN A 915 -27.79 24.01 17.51
CA GLN A 915 -26.61 24.85 17.60
C GLN A 915 -25.38 23.95 17.80
N ILE A 916 -24.36 24.12 16.97
CA ILE A 916 -23.08 23.45 17.07
C ILE A 916 -22.18 24.26 18.00
N ALA A 917 -21.59 23.63 19.02
CA ALA A 917 -20.62 24.24 19.93
C ALA A 917 -19.17 23.85 19.55
N SER A 918 -18.96 22.63 19.15
CA SER A 918 -17.65 22.18 18.62
C SER A 918 -17.86 21.07 17.58
N ALA A 919 -16.88 20.92 16.68
CA ALA A 919 -16.87 19.90 15.67
C ALA A 919 -15.44 19.35 15.48
N HIS A 920 -15.32 18.03 15.53
CA HIS A 920 -14.07 17.29 15.26
C HIS A 920 -14.19 16.54 13.96
N ILE A 921 -13.39 16.89 12.98
CA ILE A 921 -13.49 16.41 11.61
C ILE A 921 -12.28 15.52 11.30
N THR A 922 -12.51 14.27 10.97
CA THR A 922 -11.43 13.33 10.69
C THR A 922 -11.71 12.51 9.45
N THR A 923 -10.77 12.52 8.50
CA THR A 923 -10.87 11.72 7.27
C THR A 923 -9.89 10.55 7.31
N TYR A 924 -10.42 9.34 7.10
CA TYR A 924 -9.67 8.09 6.96
C TYR A 924 -9.74 7.62 5.49
N GLY A 925 -8.82 8.07 4.66
CA GLY A 925 -8.82 7.77 3.24
C GLY A 925 -10.02 8.37 2.51
N VAL A 926 -11.04 7.57 2.20
CA VAL A 926 -12.30 8.01 1.58
C VAL A 926 -13.48 8.13 2.57
N ARG A 927 -13.25 7.84 3.84
CA ARG A 927 -14.27 7.87 4.89
C ARG A 927 -14.06 9.10 5.78
N ALA A 928 -15.07 9.95 5.84
CA ALA A 928 -15.17 11.02 6.83
C ALA A 928 -15.87 10.49 8.10
N VAL A 929 -15.34 10.90 9.26
CA VAL A 929 -15.91 10.67 10.59
C VAL A 929 -15.96 12.02 11.27
N ASP A 930 -17.14 12.65 11.27
CA ASP A 930 -17.33 14.00 11.77
C ASP A 930 -18.17 13.94 13.05
N VAL A 931 -17.71 14.54 14.12
CA VAL A 931 -18.37 14.53 15.43
C VAL A 931 -18.75 15.93 15.82
N PHE A 932 -20.03 16.16 16.06
CA PHE A 932 -20.62 17.44 16.43
C PHE A 932 -21.15 17.43 17.85
N TYR A 933 -20.78 18.40 18.65
CA TYR A 933 -21.33 18.66 19.97
C TYR A 933 -22.43 19.73 19.83
N VAL A 934 -23.69 19.30 20.01
CA VAL A 934 -24.84 20.16 19.69
C VAL A 934 -25.77 20.35 20.90
N LYS A 935 -26.51 21.46 20.86
CA LYS A 935 -27.64 21.79 21.74
C LYS A 935 -28.85 22.20 20.91
N ASP A 936 -30.03 22.21 21.57
CA ASP A 936 -31.21 22.88 20.98
C ASP A 936 -31.10 24.43 21.11
N LEU A 937 -32.09 25.15 20.56
CA LEU A 937 -32.12 26.63 20.64
C LEU A 937 -32.24 27.20 22.04
N PHE A 938 -32.57 26.34 23.03
CA PHE A 938 -32.65 26.76 24.44
C PHE A 938 -31.35 26.44 25.21
N GLY A 939 -30.34 25.93 24.52
CA GLY A 939 -29.06 25.56 25.13
C GLY A 939 -29.11 24.24 25.89
N LEU A 940 -30.07 23.36 25.64
CA LEU A 940 -30.26 22.10 26.31
C LEU A 940 -29.87 20.89 25.40
N LYS A 941 -29.59 19.76 26.04
CA LYS A 941 -29.41 18.49 25.31
C LYS A 941 -30.75 18.02 24.76
N ILE A 942 -30.70 17.36 23.60
CA ILE A 942 -31.88 16.75 22.96
C ILE A 942 -32.09 15.38 23.61
N THR A 943 -33.18 15.23 24.40
CA THR A 943 -33.48 13.99 25.13
C THR A 943 -34.68 13.26 24.58
N ASP A 944 -35.48 13.90 23.68
CA ASP A 944 -36.64 13.30 23.06
C ASP A 944 -36.25 12.31 21.98
N GLU A 945 -36.61 11.03 22.16
CA GLU A 945 -36.24 9.92 21.27
C GLU A 945 -36.81 10.06 19.85
N HIS A 946 -38.01 10.65 19.74
CA HIS A 946 -38.61 10.89 18.41
C HIS A 946 -37.79 11.92 17.64
N ARG A 947 -37.46 13.02 18.27
CA ARG A 947 -36.60 14.08 17.67
C ARG A 947 -35.21 13.58 17.33
N LEU A 948 -34.61 12.73 18.18
CA LEU A 948 -33.31 12.08 17.90
C LEU A 948 -33.39 11.17 16.67
N THR A 949 -34.52 10.47 16.50
CA THR A 949 -34.73 9.60 15.33
C THR A 949 -34.90 10.44 14.05
N GLU A 950 -35.70 11.51 14.09
CA GLU A 950 -35.88 12.44 12.94
C GLU A 950 -34.54 13.04 12.50
N ILE A 951 -33.73 13.54 13.44
CA ILE A 951 -32.41 14.09 13.14
C ILE A 951 -31.52 13.01 12.49
N ARG A 952 -31.51 11.80 13.03
CA ARG A 952 -30.71 10.68 12.49
C ARG A 952 -31.12 10.34 11.07
N GLU A 953 -32.41 10.21 10.80
CA GLU A 953 -32.96 9.87 9.47
C GLU A 953 -32.68 10.96 8.46
N ALA A 954 -32.82 12.23 8.82
CA ALA A 954 -32.52 13.36 7.94
C ALA A 954 -31.04 13.42 7.55
N LEU A 955 -30.13 13.24 8.50
CA LEU A 955 -28.70 13.21 8.24
C LEU A 955 -28.33 12.01 7.34
N ILE A 956 -28.85 10.82 7.60
CA ILE A 956 -28.63 9.64 6.75
C ILE A 956 -29.18 9.87 5.33
N HIS A 957 -30.35 10.51 5.21
CA HIS A 957 -30.96 10.81 3.91
C HIS A 957 -30.10 11.79 3.10
N GLY A 958 -29.63 12.88 3.71
CA GLY A 958 -28.73 13.84 3.08
C GLY A 958 -27.43 13.20 2.59
N LEU A 959 -26.83 12.31 3.39
CA LEU A 959 -25.63 11.57 3.01
C LEU A 959 -25.88 10.65 1.80
N ARG A 960 -27.02 9.96 1.73
CA ARG A 960 -27.38 9.04 0.63
C ARG A 960 -27.66 9.77 -0.68
N GLN A 961 -28.47 10.84 -0.64
CA GLN A 961 -28.76 11.65 -1.84
C GLN A 961 -27.50 12.18 -2.49
N ALA A 962 -26.58 12.63 -1.68
CA ALA A 962 -25.30 13.14 -2.15
C ALA A 962 -24.39 12.05 -2.75
N GLU A 963 -24.46 10.82 -2.25
CA GLU A 963 -23.74 9.67 -2.80
C GLU A 963 -24.34 9.22 -4.15
N GLU A 964 -25.66 9.20 -4.25
CA GLU A 964 -26.40 8.88 -5.48
C GLU A 964 -26.13 9.92 -6.58
N ALA A 965 -26.14 11.21 -6.25
CA ALA A 965 -25.80 12.28 -7.18
C ALA A 965 -24.36 12.18 -7.70
N ALA A 966 -23.42 11.75 -6.87
CA ALA A 966 -22.03 11.52 -7.26
C ALA A 966 -21.82 10.26 -8.12
N THR A 967 -22.76 9.30 -8.06
CA THR A 967 -22.69 8.03 -8.82
C THR A 967 -23.50 8.05 -10.12
N SER A 968 -24.52 8.90 -10.24
CA SER A 968 -25.43 8.96 -11.40
C SER A 968 -24.80 9.50 -12.68
N ASP A 969 -23.65 10.17 -12.62
CA ASP A 969 -22.96 10.73 -13.79
C ASP A 969 -22.03 9.73 -14.52
N VAL A 970 -22.13 8.44 -14.24
CA VAL A 970 -21.38 7.39 -14.94
C VAL A 970 -22.35 6.40 -15.58
N GLU A 971 -22.61 6.54 -16.85
CA GLU A 971 -23.01 5.42 -17.69
C GLU A 971 -21.94 4.33 -17.58
N VAL A 972 -22.15 3.38 -16.69
CA VAL A 972 -21.53 2.07 -16.80
C VAL A 972 -22.14 1.46 -18.06
N PRO A 973 -21.37 1.15 -19.10
CA PRO A 973 -21.95 0.44 -20.24
C PRO A 973 -22.63 -0.80 -19.67
N PRO A 974 -23.87 -1.10 -20.07
CA PRO A 974 -24.62 -2.20 -19.50
C PRO A 974 -23.80 -3.47 -19.66
N VAL A 975 -23.52 -4.14 -18.57
CA VAL A 975 -23.16 -5.55 -18.61
C VAL A 975 -24.42 -6.18 -19.21
N GLU A 976 -24.37 -6.52 -20.49
CA GLU A 976 -25.38 -7.36 -21.11
C GLU A 976 -25.52 -8.59 -20.21
N THR A 977 -26.60 -8.62 -19.47
CA THR A 977 -27.12 -9.81 -18.81
C THR A 977 -27.47 -10.78 -19.95
N LEU A 978 -26.48 -11.57 -20.35
CA LEU A 978 -26.80 -12.83 -21.04
C LEU A 978 -27.52 -13.67 -20.00
N SER A 979 -28.85 -13.60 -20.07
CA SER A 979 -29.75 -14.59 -19.49
C SER A 979 -29.44 -15.95 -20.11
N ILE A 980 -29.19 -16.93 -19.24
CA ILE A 980 -29.05 -18.40 -19.34
C ILE A 980 -27.67 -18.90 -19.70
#